data_5b8be5315d78b56b88460c04e73374a5
#
_entry.id   5b8be5315d78b56b88460c04e73374a5
#
_cell.length_a   1.000
_cell.length_b   1.000
_cell.length_c   1.000
_cell.angle_alpha   90.00
_cell.angle_beta   90.00
_cell.angle_gamma   90.00
#
_symmetry.space_group_name_H-M   'P 1'
#
loop_
_entity.id
_entity.type
_entity.pdbx_description
1 polymer ?
#
loop_
_entity_poly.entity_id
_entity_poly.type
_entity_poly.pdbx_seq_one_letter_code
_entity_poly.pdbx_strand_id
1 'polypeptide(L)'
;APTAVVSSTTRPVPLVFRYEERDLLETTVMNLVEAKQAPVYVVHFTQNDAAQTTQNLMSQNYCSSEEKAAIAKALRGVKFTSPYGKDFKRFLSHGIGLHHAGLLPKYRVLVERLAQLGLLKIICGTDTLGVGVNVPIRTVLLTRLSKYSGSKLALLTARDFHQITGRAGRKGFDDIGYVVAMAPEHVIENNRLEAKAAGDPKKAKKLVKRKPPEKFVAWSNDTFTQLQAAPPEPLVSRFEVSHGMLLQVLSRKTDGCRAMQQIIKDSHETAAQKKSHRKRAWQLFRSLHERNIIEILPKSERSPVGAKLRLNIDLQEDFSLNHALSLYLMDTLELLNPESPEYALDMLTLIESILENPDIILRRQLDALKTEKMAEMKQQGIEYDERIARLEELEYPKPQREFIYLTFQNFALKHPWVGQENIRPKSIVREMVENYVDFAGYIKLYDLERSEGLLLRHLSSVYKVLAQTVPPKFKNADVQEVEDWLAGILHGTDSSLLDEWERLKNPDWTPKEDDADAAVTEVDITKNKREFTALIRTEIFHFLRAMASGKYEAAAALVPPWSAEALSEKMQDYRQEHGGINLDNDARNLRNTYITADENAGVWSVAQVLIDPDALNDWQAVFSVDKARAKEEGKPSLQLLGLGPIVED
;
A
#
# COMPACT_ATOMS: atom_id res chain seq x y z
N ALA A 1 -32.29 -3.09 16.81
CA ALA A 1 -32.30 -2.42 18.13
C ALA A 1 -32.90 -1.02 17.95
N PRO A 2 -33.61 -0.48 18.92
CA PRO A 2 -34.10 0.90 18.86
C PRO A 2 -32.89 1.85 18.81
N THR A 3 -32.90 2.75 17.83
CA THR A 3 -31.81 3.70 17.61
C THR A 3 -32.28 5.09 18.03
N ALA A 4 -31.58 5.71 18.96
CA ALA A 4 -31.81 7.11 19.30
C ALA A 4 -31.02 8.01 18.35
N VAL A 5 -31.68 8.99 17.76
CA VAL A 5 -31.05 10.02 16.94
C VAL A 5 -30.83 11.25 17.81
N VAL A 6 -29.56 11.58 18.07
CA VAL A 6 -29.17 12.79 18.77
C VAL A 6 -28.47 13.71 17.77
N SER A 7 -29.01 14.89 17.56
CA SER A 7 -28.46 15.90 16.66
C SER A 7 -28.33 17.24 17.37
N SER A 8 -27.31 18.02 17.02
CA SER A 8 -27.12 19.38 17.47
C SER A 8 -26.64 20.26 16.30
N THR A 9 -27.22 21.44 16.17
CA THR A 9 -26.77 22.47 15.24
C THR A 9 -25.73 23.40 15.86
N THR A 10 -25.51 23.29 17.17
CA THR A 10 -24.55 24.13 17.91
C THR A 10 -23.17 23.52 17.86
N ARG A 11 -22.22 24.24 17.26
CA ARG A 11 -20.81 23.84 17.23
C ARG A 11 -20.13 24.25 18.54
N PRO A 12 -19.36 23.33 19.20
CA PRO A 12 -18.68 23.65 20.47
C PRO A 12 -17.61 24.74 20.35
N VAL A 13 -16.90 24.80 19.22
CA VAL A 13 -15.87 25.79 18.91
C VAL A 13 -16.26 26.52 17.62
N PRO A 14 -16.57 27.82 17.62
CA PRO A 14 -16.95 28.57 16.45
C PRO A 14 -15.79 28.65 15.45
N LEU A 15 -16.10 28.77 14.15
CA LEU A 15 -15.13 28.91 13.08
C LEU A 15 -15.07 30.33 12.55
N VAL A 16 -13.85 30.82 12.33
CA VAL A 16 -13.57 32.04 11.59
C VAL A 16 -13.02 31.66 10.22
N PHE A 17 -13.66 32.17 9.17
CA PHE A 17 -13.33 31.87 7.78
C PHE A 17 -12.57 33.05 7.16
N ARG A 18 -11.49 32.74 6.43
CA ARG A 18 -10.68 33.71 5.68
C ARG A 18 -10.35 33.18 4.29
N TYR A 19 -10.54 34.01 3.26
CA TYR A 19 -10.07 33.75 1.91
C TYR A 19 -8.76 34.51 1.69
N GLU A 20 -7.69 33.77 1.31
CA GLU A 20 -6.35 34.31 1.14
C GLU A 20 -6.02 34.48 -0.35
N GLU A 21 -5.83 35.73 -0.79
CA GLU A 21 -5.54 36.07 -2.19
C GLU A 21 -4.30 36.96 -2.39
N ARG A 22 -3.55 37.21 -1.28
CA ARG A 22 -2.37 38.09 -1.28
C ARG A 22 -1.07 37.34 -1.11
N ASP A 23 -1.05 36.41 -0.15
CA ASP A 23 0.14 35.70 0.22
C ASP A 23 0.18 34.30 -0.40
N LEU A 24 1.40 33.86 -0.78
CA LEU A 24 1.65 32.48 -1.19
C LEU A 24 1.51 31.55 0.02
N LEU A 25 1.35 30.26 -0.26
CA LEU A 25 1.09 29.23 0.74
C LEU A 25 2.11 29.25 1.88
N GLU A 26 3.40 29.27 1.58
CA GLU A 26 4.47 29.25 2.58
C GLU A 26 4.43 30.48 3.50
N THR A 27 4.17 31.65 2.93
CA THR A 27 4.02 32.89 3.70
C THR A 27 2.77 32.85 4.57
N THR A 28 1.66 32.36 4.02
CA THR A 28 0.40 32.20 4.77
C THR A 28 0.57 31.26 5.96
N VAL A 29 1.24 30.12 5.77
CA VAL A 29 1.52 29.16 6.84
C VAL A 29 2.40 29.79 7.92
N MET A 30 3.44 30.56 7.55
CA MET A 30 4.29 31.25 8.51
C MET A 30 3.48 32.26 9.33
N ASN A 31 2.70 33.12 8.67
CA ASN A 31 1.84 34.11 9.35
C ASN A 31 0.85 33.43 10.33
N LEU A 32 0.30 32.27 9.99
CA LEU A 32 -0.58 31.51 10.88
C LEU A 32 0.15 30.99 12.11
N VAL A 33 1.37 30.47 11.95
CA VAL A 33 2.18 29.98 13.07
C VAL A 33 2.61 31.13 13.99
N GLU A 34 3.05 32.26 13.45
CA GLU A 34 3.42 33.47 14.19
C GLU A 34 2.23 34.08 14.95
N ALA A 35 1.03 34.03 14.34
CA ALA A 35 -0.22 34.43 14.97
C ALA A 35 -0.72 33.44 16.05
N LYS A 36 0.09 32.41 16.40
CA LYS A 36 -0.26 31.35 17.37
C LYS A 36 -1.53 30.57 16.99
N GLN A 37 -1.80 30.42 15.70
CA GLN A 37 -2.93 29.65 15.16
C GLN A 37 -2.54 28.21 14.78
N ALA A 38 -1.37 27.74 15.20
CA ALA A 38 -0.94 26.34 15.08
C ALA A 38 -1.66 25.44 16.11
N PRO A 39 -1.80 24.12 15.86
CA PRO A 39 -1.39 23.37 14.67
C PRO A 39 -2.20 23.71 13.40
N VAL A 40 -1.49 23.86 12.27
CA VAL A 40 -2.08 24.15 10.97
C VAL A 40 -2.15 22.85 10.14
N TYR A 41 -3.35 22.45 9.75
CA TYR A 41 -3.54 21.36 8.80
C TYR A 41 -3.66 21.91 7.40
N VAL A 42 -2.62 21.69 6.57
CA VAL A 42 -2.56 22.09 5.17
C VAL A 42 -3.14 20.96 4.33
N VAL A 43 -4.31 21.21 3.77
CA VAL A 43 -5.10 20.20 3.04
C VAL A 43 -4.77 20.23 1.56
N HIS A 44 -4.28 19.10 1.07
CA HIS A 44 -4.06 18.83 -0.33
C HIS A 44 -5.02 17.75 -0.83
N PHE A 45 -5.14 17.62 -2.16
CA PHE A 45 -6.00 16.63 -2.79
C PHE A 45 -5.19 15.62 -3.62
N THR A 46 -3.86 15.70 -3.57
CA THR A 46 -2.94 14.68 -4.07
C THR A 46 -1.82 14.43 -3.07
N GLN A 47 -1.31 13.20 -3.06
CA GLN A 47 -0.21 12.80 -2.19
C GLN A 47 1.08 13.55 -2.54
N ASN A 48 1.31 13.75 -3.85
CA ASN A 48 2.50 14.45 -4.34
C ASN A 48 2.52 15.93 -3.92
N ASP A 49 1.38 16.63 -4.02
CA ASP A 49 1.28 18.03 -3.57
C ASP A 49 1.54 18.15 -2.07
N ALA A 50 1.01 17.22 -1.27
CA ALA A 50 1.25 17.19 0.18
C ALA A 50 2.75 17.00 0.50
N ALA A 51 3.41 16.04 -0.15
CA ALA A 51 4.83 15.78 0.04
C ALA A 51 5.69 16.95 -0.44
N GLN A 52 5.38 17.54 -1.59
CA GLN A 52 6.12 18.67 -2.13
C GLN A 52 6.01 19.90 -1.23
N THR A 53 4.80 20.22 -0.75
CA THR A 53 4.61 21.33 0.19
C THR A 53 5.36 21.08 1.50
N THR A 54 5.34 19.86 2.02
CA THR A 54 6.13 19.49 3.22
C THR A 54 7.62 19.79 3.01
N GLN A 55 8.15 19.43 1.86
CA GLN A 55 9.54 19.71 1.47
C GLN A 55 9.81 21.22 1.38
N ASN A 56 8.95 21.99 0.74
CA ASN A 56 9.10 23.44 0.57
C ASN A 56 9.12 24.16 1.92
N LEU A 57 8.20 23.76 2.83
CA LEU A 57 8.07 24.37 4.15
C LEU A 57 9.32 24.17 5.04
N MET A 58 10.17 23.17 4.77
CA MET A 58 11.43 22.99 5.52
C MET A 58 12.44 24.13 5.34
N SER A 59 12.26 24.98 4.35
CA SER A 59 13.12 26.15 4.15
C SER A 59 13.01 27.19 5.27
N GLN A 60 11.98 27.08 6.12
CA GLN A 60 11.67 28.00 7.20
C GLN A 60 11.71 27.29 8.56
N ASN A 61 11.85 28.09 9.63
CA ASN A 61 11.91 27.54 10.99
C ASN A 61 10.62 27.86 11.75
N TYR A 62 9.84 26.82 12.09
CA TYR A 62 8.56 26.92 12.79
C TYR A 62 8.64 26.56 14.28
N CYS A 63 9.75 25.97 14.72
CA CYS A 63 9.91 25.48 16.08
C CYS A 63 11.09 26.14 16.80
N SER A 64 10.93 26.40 18.09
CA SER A 64 12.02 26.81 18.97
C SER A 64 13.03 25.67 19.19
N SER A 65 14.20 26.00 19.73
CA SER A 65 15.21 24.99 20.07
C SER A 65 14.71 23.97 21.09
N GLU A 66 13.87 24.41 22.04
CA GLU A 66 13.26 23.55 23.07
C GLU A 66 12.24 22.59 22.45
N GLU A 67 11.40 23.09 21.52
CA GLU A 67 10.44 22.25 20.79
C GLU A 67 11.14 21.20 19.91
N LYS A 68 12.22 21.58 19.24
CA LYS A 68 13.04 20.62 18.48
C LYS A 68 13.67 19.56 19.38
N ALA A 69 14.15 19.94 20.56
CA ALA A 69 14.67 18.99 21.55
C ALA A 69 13.60 18.02 22.05
N ALA A 70 12.37 18.53 22.29
CA ALA A 70 11.23 17.69 22.67
C ALA A 70 10.84 16.70 21.57
N ILE A 71 10.82 17.14 20.29
CA ILE A 71 10.60 16.26 19.13
C ILE A 71 11.69 15.20 19.07
N ALA A 72 12.98 15.60 19.17
CA ALA A 72 14.10 14.67 19.15
C ALA A 72 14.01 13.62 20.26
N LYS A 73 13.54 14.02 21.45
CA LYS A 73 13.28 13.10 22.56
C LYS A 73 12.14 12.12 22.23
N ALA A 74 11.04 12.60 21.65
CA ALA A 74 9.90 11.76 21.27
C ALA A 74 10.22 10.79 20.11
N LEU A 75 11.22 11.11 19.28
CA LEU A 75 11.69 10.26 18.20
C LEU A 75 12.79 9.26 18.61
N ARG A 76 13.23 9.27 19.90
CA ARG A 76 14.20 8.27 20.37
C ARG A 76 13.61 6.86 20.30
N GLY A 77 14.38 5.92 19.75
CA GLY A 77 13.95 4.53 19.56
C GLY A 77 13.12 4.29 18.31
N VAL A 78 12.66 5.35 17.61
CA VAL A 78 11.94 5.18 16.35
C VAL A 78 12.91 4.85 15.22
N LYS A 79 12.72 3.70 14.56
CA LYS A 79 13.51 3.30 13.39
C LYS A 79 12.84 3.77 12.10
N PHE A 80 13.62 4.45 11.26
CA PHE A 80 13.20 4.94 9.94
C PHE A 80 13.91 4.12 8.86
N THR A 81 13.56 2.84 8.78
CA THR A 81 14.26 1.84 7.93
C THR A 81 13.84 1.86 6.47
N SER A 82 12.66 2.43 6.15
CA SER A 82 12.20 2.48 4.77
C SER A 82 12.99 3.51 3.93
N PRO A 83 13.02 3.38 2.59
CA PRO A 83 13.67 4.36 1.70
C PRO A 83 13.27 5.81 1.96
N TYR A 84 11.97 6.06 2.21
CA TYR A 84 11.47 7.41 2.54
C TYR A 84 11.74 7.85 4.00
N GLY A 85 12.14 6.92 4.86
CA GLY A 85 12.27 7.14 6.31
C GLY A 85 13.19 8.29 6.68
N LYS A 86 14.32 8.48 5.98
CA LYS A 86 15.28 9.57 6.26
C LYS A 86 14.66 10.95 6.03
N ASP A 87 13.98 11.16 4.92
CA ASP A 87 13.31 12.42 4.61
C ASP A 87 12.15 12.66 5.57
N PHE A 88 11.39 11.63 5.87
CA PHE A 88 10.28 11.69 6.80
C PHE A 88 10.74 12.09 8.22
N LYS A 89 11.82 11.51 8.74
CA LYS A 89 12.46 11.92 10.01
C LYS A 89 12.84 13.39 10.00
N ARG A 90 13.38 13.88 8.88
CA ARG A 90 13.79 15.27 8.72
C ARG A 90 12.61 16.22 8.80
N PHE A 91 11.47 15.90 8.16
CA PHE A 91 10.22 16.67 8.27
C PHE A 91 9.76 16.80 9.72
N LEU A 92 9.65 15.66 10.41
CA LEU A 92 9.23 15.63 11.81
C LEU A 92 10.14 16.47 12.71
N SER A 93 11.46 16.41 12.48
CA SER A 93 12.44 17.19 13.26
C SER A 93 12.28 18.69 13.09
N HIS A 94 11.60 19.17 12.04
CA HIS A 94 11.25 20.57 11.82
C HIS A 94 9.84 20.92 12.34
N GLY A 95 9.18 20.00 13.03
CA GLY A 95 7.80 20.19 13.53
C GLY A 95 6.73 20.12 12.43
N ILE A 96 7.06 19.50 11.29
CA ILE A 96 6.18 19.33 10.13
C ILE A 96 5.83 17.86 10.00
N GLY A 97 4.55 17.51 10.08
CA GLY A 97 4.03 16.19 9.80
C GLY A 97 3.56 16.06 8.34
N LEU A 98 3.77 14.90 7.76
CA LEU A 98 3.18 14.51 6.48
C LEU A 98 2.23 13.34 6.72
N HIS A 99 0.99 13.42 6.21
CA HIS A 99 -0.02 12.39 6.43
C HIS A 99 -0.90 12.14 5.20
N HIS A 100 -0.72 11.01 4.54
CA HIS A 100 -1.56 10.55 3.43
C HIS A 100 -1.53 9.03 3.29
N ALA A 101 -2.47 8.47 2.55
CA ALA A 101 -2.63 7.02 2.39
C ALA A 101 -1.45 6.31 1.69
N GLY A 102 -0.57 7.05 1.02
CA GLY A 102 0.64 6.51 0.38
C GLY A 102 1.81 6.28 1.34
N LEU A 103 1.71 6.74 2.61
CA LEU A 103 2.72 6.48 3.64
C LEU A 103 2.48 5.12 4.30
N LEU A 104 3.57 4.55 4.85
CA LEU A 104 3.47 3.38 5.73
C LEU A 104 2.55 3.69 6.93
N PRO A 105 1.72 2.73 7.37
CA PRO A 105 0.84 2.92 8.53
C PRO A 105 1.58 3.41 9.77
N LYS A 106 2.74 2.82 10.09
CA LYS A 106 3.57 3.24 11.25
C LYS A 106 3.94 4.73 11.23
N TYR A 107 4.20 5.31 10.06
CA TYR A 107 4.52 6.73 9.94
C TYR A 107 3.29 7.62 10.13
N ARG A 108 2.12 7.18 9.67
CA ARG A 108 0.86 7.91 9.92
C ARG A 108 0.54 7.95 11.40
N VAL A 109 0.63 6.80 12.08
CA VAL A 109 0.43 6.71 13.54
C VAL A 109 1.43 7.59 14.30
N LEU A 110 2.68 7.62 13.85
CA LEU A 110 3.70 8.50 14.47
C LEU A 110 3.35 9.98 14.35
N VAL A 111 2.88 10.45 13.17
CA VAL A 111 2.39 11.85 13.01
C VAL A 111 1.24 12.14 13.95
N GLU A 112 0.27 11.23 14.04
CA GLU A 112 -0.89 11.36 14.93
C GLU A 112 -0.48 11.48 16.39
N ARG A 113 0.45 10.62 16.84
CA ARG A 113 1.01 10.66 18.20
C ARG A 113 1.74 11.97 18.49
N LEU A 114 2.64 12.41 17.60
CA LEU A 114 3.36 13.67 17.78
C LEU A 114 2.43 14.89 17.77
N ALA A 115 1.38 14.85 16.96
CA ALA A 115 0.35 15.89 16.94
C ALA A 115 -0.45 15.92 18.25
N GLN A 116 -0.84 14.76 18.79
CA GLN A 116 -1.52 14.65 20.09
C GLN A 116 -0.65 15.17 21.24
N LEU A 117 0.67 14.97 21.17
CA LEU A 117 1.63 15.52 22.12
C LEU A 117 1.88 17.03 21.93
N GLY A 118 1.27 17.67 20.92
CA GLY A 118 1.44 19.10 20.63
C GLY A 118 2.80 19.46 20.04
N LEU A 119 3.54 18.49 19.52
CA LEU A 119 4.90 18.66 19.03
C LEU A 119 4.96 19.11 17.55
N LEU A 120 3.86 18.99 16.81
CA LEU A 120 3.80 19.41 15.40
C LEU A 120 3.11 20.76 15.27
N LYS A 121 3.74 21.67 14.51
CA LYS A 121 3.16 22.99 14.17
C LYS A 121 2.33 22.94 12.92
N ILE A 122 2.73 22.10 11.97
CA ILE A 122 2.14 21.99 10.65
C ILE A 122 1.93 20.49 10.35
N ILE A 123 0.81 20.18 9.73
CA ILE A 123 0.54 18.84 9.19
C ILE A 123 0.09 19.02 7.76
N CYS A 124 0.91 18.61 6.80
CA CYS A 124 0.52 18.53 5.40
C CYS A 124 -0.12 17.17 5.13
N GLY A 125 -1.29 17.16 4.53
CA GLY A 125 -1.95 15.88 4.26
C GLY A 125 -3.06 15.98 3.23
N THR A 126 -3.60 14.82 2.87
CA THR A 126 -4.77 14.76 1.98
C THR A 126 -6.07 14.84 2.78
N ASP A 127 -7.17 15.16 2.11
CA ASP A 127 -8.51 15.24 2.69
C ASP A 127 -8.91 14.00 3.53
N THR A 128 -8.22 12.87 3.34
CA THR A 128 -8.42 11.62 4.10
C THR A 128 -8.06 11.72 5.58
N LEU A 129 -7.16 12.60 6.00
CA LEU A 129 -6.89 12.89 7.43
C LEU A 129 -8.16 13.43 8.13
N GLY A 130 -9.09 13.96 7.36
CA GLY A 130 -10.40 14.41 7.81
C GLY A 130 -11.32 13.29 8.35
N VAL A 131 -10.99 12.00 8.21
CA VAL A 131 -11.89 10.89 8.54
C VAL A 131 -11.22 9.93 9.52
N GLY A 132 -11.86 9.72 10.68
CA GLY A 132 -11.48 8.66 11.63
C GLY A 132 -10.24 8.91 12.49
N VAL A 133 -9.52 10.04 12.32
CA VAL A 133 -8.28 10.32 13.04
C VAL A 133 -8.48 11.45 14.07
N ASN A 134 -8.04 11.22 15.30
CA ASN A 134 -8.12 12.21 16.38
C ASN A 134 -6.81 13.03 16.46
N VAL A 135 -6.63 13.94 15.49
CA VAL A 135 -5.50 14.87 15.46
C VAL A 135 -5.98 16.26 15.91
N PRO A 136 -5.34 16.88 16.91
CA PRO A 136 -5.71 18.22 17.37
C PRO A 136 -5.30 19.27 16.33
N ILE A 137 -6.28 19.88 15.66
CA ILE A 137 -6.09 20.90 14.63
C ILE A 137 -6.76 22.18 15.07
N ARG A 138 -6.01 23.29 15.13
CA ARG A 138 -6.57 24.62 15.38
C ARG A 138 -6.99 25.32 14.11
N THR A 139 -6.16 25.22 13.06
CA THR A 139 -6.40 25.87 11.76
C THR A 139 -6.43 24.84 10.63
N VAL A 140 -7.43 24.91 9.79
CA VAL A 140 -7.49 24.17 8.52
C VAL A 140 -7.20 25.15 7.38
N LEU A 141 -6.18 24.85 6.57
CA LEU A 141 -5.82 25.61 5.40
C LEU A 141 -6.06 24.77 4.15
N LEU A 142 -7.05 25.17 3.33
CA LEU A 142 -7.39 24.54 2.07
C LEU A 142 -6.53 25.13 0.95
N THR A 143 -5.70 24.33 0.31
CA THR A 143 -4.83 24.79 -0.79
C THR A 143 -5.60 25.03 -2.08
N ARG A 144 -6.75 24.39 -2.24
CA ARG A 144 -7.69 24.56 -3.36
C ARG A 144 -9.12 24.18 -2.94
N LEU A 145 -10.11 24.61 -3.71
CA LEU A 145 -11.53 24.25 -3.50
C LEU A 145 -12.05 23.26 -4.56
N SER A 146 -11.15 22.54 -5.23
CA SER A 146 -11.48 21.53 -6.24
C SER A 146 -10.71 20.24 -5.99
N LYS A 147 -11.33 19.09 -6.30
CA LYS A 147 -10.71 17.77 -6.21
C LYS A 147 -11.13 16.87 -7.39
N TYR A 148 -10.36 15.80 -7.60
CA TYR A 148 -10.72 14.75 -8.56
C TYR A 148 -11.84 13.88 -7.99
N SER A 149 -12.97 13.79 -8.71
CA SER A 149 -14.17 13.07 -8.26
C SER A 149 -14.24 11.60 -8.71
N GLY A 150 -13.11 11.03 -9.15
CA GLY A 150 -13.03 9.68 -9.74
C GLY A 150 -13.16 9.67 -11.27
N SER A 151 -13.80 10.69 -11.87
CA SER A 151 -13.96 10.83 -13.33
C SER A 151 -13.43 12.16 -13.87
N LYS A 152 -13.58 13.24 -13.12
CA LYS A 152 -13.19 14.59 -13.54
C LYS A 152 -12.80 15.45 -12.33
N LEU A 153 -12.04 16.52 -12.60
CA LEU A 153 -11.79 17.56 -11.62
C LEU A 153 -13.09 18.38 -11.43
N ALA A 154 -13.54 18.57 -10.18
CA ALA A 154 -14.74 19.30 -9.83
C ALA A 154 -14.54 20.10 -8.53
N LEU A 155 -15.39 21.11 -8.29
CA LEU A 155 -15.44 21.80 -7.01
C LEU A 155 -15.78 20.81 -5.87
N LEU A 156 -15.32 21.13 -4.66
CA LEU A 156 -15.70 20.38 -3.46
C LEU A 156 -17.22 20.37 -3.29
N THR A 157 -17.76 19.26 -2.84
CA THR A 157 -19.14 19.22 -2.36
C THR A 157 -19.24 19.95 -1.01
N ALA A 158 -20.44 20.46 -0.65
CA ALA A 158 -20.65 21.08 0.67
C ALA A 158 -20.29 20.09 1.80
N ARG A 159 -20.59 18.81 1.63
CA ARG A 159 -20.22 17.75 2.56
C ARG A 159 -18.72 17.64 2.74
N ASP A 160 -17.95 17.52 1.64
CA ASP A 160 -16.49 17.44 1.69
C ASP A 160 -15.91 18.66 2.42
N PHE A 161 -16.40 19.85 2.04
CA PHE A 161 -15.98 21.10 2.65
C PHE A 161 -16.23 21.13 4.16
N HIS A 162 -17.45 20.84 4.60
CA HIS A 162 -17.80 20.82 6.03
C HIS A 162 -17.08 19.70 6.80
N GLN A 163 -16.84 18.55 6.19
CA GLN A 163 -16.11 17.45 6.82
C GLN A 163 -14.64 17.81 7.06
N ILE A 164 -14.00 18.47 6.11
CA ILE A 164 -12.61 18.92 6.22
C ILE A 164 -12.50 20.10 7.19
N THR A 165 -13.29 21.16 6.97
CA THR A 165 -13.25 22.37 7.81
C THR A 165 -13.74 22.12 9.23
N GLY A 166 -14.60 21.12 9.40
CA GLY A 166 -15.08 20.64 10.68
C GLY A 166 -13.99 20.19 11.65
N ARG A 167 -12.78 19.96 11.19
CA ARG A 167 -11.62 19.59 12.01
C ARG A 167 -10.97 20.77 12.73
N ALA A 168 -11.22 22.00 12.27
CA ALA A 168 -10.66 23.19 12.90
C ALA A 168 -11.28 23.46 14.29
N GLY A 169 -10.45 23.83 15.25
CA GLY A 169 -10.88 24.13 16.63
C GLY A 169 -11.06 22.90 17.52
N ARG A 170 -10.30 22.85 18.61
CA ARG A 170 -10.27 21.73 19.56
C ARG A 170 -11.20 22.01 20.75
N LYS A 171 -12.23 21.18 20.91
CA LYS A 171 -13.10 21.27 22.08
C LYS A 171 -12.27 21.13 23.37
N GLY A 172 -12.43 22.11 24.28
CA GLY A 172 -11.72 22.14 25.57
C GLY A 172 -10.31 22.75 25.52
N PHE A 173 -9.81 23.15 24.33
CA PHE A 173 -8.48 23.77 24.18
C PHE A 173 -8.53 25.10 23.43
N ASP A 174 -9.41 25.23 22.44
CA ASP A 174 -9.51 26.41 21.60
C ASP A 174 -10.88 27.05 21.74
N ASP A 175 -10.89 28.38 21.86
CA ASP A 175 -12.13 29.18 21.86
C ASP A 175 -12.62 29.41 20.41
N ILE A 176 -11.71 29.42 19.45
CA ILE A 176 -11.97 29.71 18.03
C ILE A 176 -11.12 28.74 17.17
N GLY A 177 -11.74 28.16 16.15
CA GLY A 177 -11.08 27.46 15.06
C GLY A 177 -10.99 28.35 13.81
N TYR A 178 -9.94 28.17 13.03
CA TYR A 178 -9.71 28.98 11.84
C TYR A 178 -9.78 28.12 10.58
N VAL A 179 -10.40 28.66 9.54
CA VAL A 179 -10.47 28.05 8.21
C VAL A 179 -9.97 29.05 7.21
N VAL A 180 -8.88 28.73 6.52
CA VAL A 180 -8.29 29.56 5.47
C VAL A 180 -8.40 28.82 4.15
N ALA A 181 -8.93 29.47 3.11
CA ALA A 181 -8.92 28.94 1.76
C ALA A 181 -8.01 29.81 0.87
N MET A 182 -7.06 29.17 0.19
CA MET A 182 -6.18 29.86 -0.74
C MET A 182 -6.90 30.19 -2.04
N ALA A 183 -6.68 31.38 -2.57
CA ALA A 183 -7.00 31.69 -3.97
C ALA A 183 -6.12 30.83 -4.90
N PRO A 184 -6.51 30.65 -6.18
CA PRO A 184 -5.64 30.03 -7.17
C PRO A 184 -4.29 30.73 -7.26
N GLU A 185 -3.19 29.97 -7.36
CA GLU A 185 -1.83 30.50 -7.34
C GLU A 185 -1.62 31.59 -8.39
N HIS A 186 -2.10 31.40 -9.63
CA HIS A 186 -2.01 32.42 -10.69
C HIS A 186 -2.76 33.70 -10.35
N VAL A 187 -3.83 33.66 -9.53
CA VAL A 187 -4.56 34.84 -9.04
C VAL A 187 -3.71 35.57 -8.02
N ILE A 188 -3.14 34.85 -7.03
CA ILE A 188 -2.25 35.45 -6.03
C ILE A 188 -1.05 36.11 -6.69
N GLU A 189 -0.41 35.44 -7.65
CA GLU A 189 0.73 36.00 -8.36
C GLU A 189 0.37 37.23 -9.18
N ASN A 190 -0.78 37.18 -9.86
CA ASN A 190 -1.28 38.35 -10.61
C ASN A 190 -1.58 39.54 -9.68
N ASN A 191 -2.23 39.32 -8.54
CA ASN A 191 -2.47 40.36 -7.53
C ASN A 191 -1.16 40.96 -7.01
N ARG A 192 -0.14 40.11 -6.77
CA ARG A 192 1.21 40.58 -6.36
C ARG A 192 1.91 41.39 -7.46
N LEU A 193 1.78 41.00 -8.72
CA LEU A 193 2.31 41.72 -9.86
C LEU A 193 1.62 43.11 -10.02
N GLU A 194 0.30 43.14 -9.88
CA GLU A 194 -0.48 44.37 -9.90
C GLU A 194 -0.11 45.32 -8.76
N ALA A 195 0.02 44.79 -7.54
CA ALA A 195 0.45 45.56 -6.37
C ALA A 195 1.85 46.19 -6.55
N LYS A 196 2.81 45.42 -7.16
CA LYS A 196 4.14 45.90 -7.47
C LYS A 196 4.15 46.97 -8.60
N ALA A 197 3.18 46.93 -9.48
CA ALA A 197 3.05 47.87 -10.60
C ALA A 197 2.18 49.10 -10.25
N ALA A 198 1.46 49.12 -9.15
CA ALA A 198 0.53 50.15 -8.73
C ALA A 198 1.16 51.56 -8.57
N GLY A 199 2.49 51.64 -8.46
CA GLY A 199 3.24 52.91 -8.41
C GLY A 199 3.80 53.41 -9.76
N ASP A 200 3.65 52.66 -10.86
CA ASP A 200 4.27 52.98 -12.16
C ASP A 200 3.33 52.65 -13.33
N PRO A 201 2.69 53.66 -13.96
CA PRO A 201 1.75 53.45 -15.07
C PRO A 201 2.37 52.76 -16.29
N LYS A 202 3.70 52.89 -16.50
CA LYS A 202 4.40 52.23 -17.61
C LYS A 202 4.60 50.74 -17.35
N LYS A 203 4.84 50.36 -16.10
CA LYS A 203 4.93 48.94 -15.70
C LYS A 203 3.57 48.28 -15.71
N ALA A 204 2.52 48.97 -15.28
CA ALA A 204 1.14 48.47 -15.31
C ALA A 204 0.66 48.10 -16.72
N LYS A 205 1.03 48.90 -17.74
CA LYS A 205 0.67 48.63 -19.16
C LYS A 205 1.44 47.46 -19.78
N LYS A 206 2.60 47.10 -19.25
CA LYS A 206 3.44 45.97 -19.75
C LYS A 206 3.25 44.67 -18.96
N LEU A 207 2.33 44.66 -18.01
CA LEU A 207 2.14 43.52 -17.10
C LEU A 207 1.49 42.36 -17.87
N VAL A 208 2.22 41.24 -17.96
CA VAL A 208 1.71 39.99 -18.53
C VAL A 208 1.16 39.13 -17.38
N LYS A 209 -0.15 38.95 -17.34
CA LYS A 209 -0.81 38.14 -16.34
C LYS A 209 -0.57 36.63 -16.60
N ARG A 210 -0.36 35.86 -15.55
CA ARG A 210 -0.31 34.40 -15.62
C ARG A 210 -1.68 33.84 -15.93
N LYS A 211 -1.72 32.90 -16.88
CA LYS A 211 -2.94 32.17 -17.26
C LYS A 211 -3.17 31.01 -16.31
N PRO A 212 -4.43 30.59 -16.08
CA PRO A 212 -4.71 29.34 -15.34
C PRO A 212 -4.11 28.14 -16.07
N PRO A 213 -3.75 27.06 -15.34
CA PRO A 213 -3.34 25.79 -15.94
C PRO A 213 -4.43 25.19 -16.84
N GLU A 214 -4.05 24.31 -17.77
CA GLU A 214 -5.03 23.56 -18.57
C GLU A 214 -5.93 22.70 -17.67
N LYS A 215 -7.21 22.58 -18.06
CA LYS A 215 -8.24 21.83 -17.31
C LYS A 215 -8.46 22.33 -15.88
N PHE A 216 -8.14 23.60 -15.60
CA PHE A 216 -8.32 24.21 -14.30
C PHE A 216 -9.81 24.42 -13.98
N VAL A 217 -10.24 24.04 -12.76
CA VAL A 217 -11.56 24.37 -12.22
C VAL A 217 -11.43 25.63 -11.37
N ALA A 218 -12.04 26.72 -11.83
CA ALA A 218 -11.95 28.03 -11.18
C ALA A 218 -12.73 28.03 -9.85
N TRP A 219 -12.17 28.73 -8.85
CA TRP A 219 -12.86 29.11 -7.61
C TRP A 219 -12.49 30.53 -7.21
N SER A 220 -13.34 31.13 -6.40
CA SER A 220 -13.21 32.48 -5.89
C SER A 220 -13.68 32.58 -4.44
N ASN A 221 -13.62 33.78 -3.86
CA ASN A 221 -14.19 34.04 -2.54
C ASN A 221 -15.71 33.77 -2.51
N ASP A 222 -16.42 34.02 -3.61
CA ASP A 222 -17.87 33.72 -3.70
C ASP A 222 -18.11 32.21 -3.64
N THR A 223 -17.28 31.42 -4.33
CA THR A 223 -17.32 29.95 -4.23
C THR A 223 -17.10 29.49 -2.78
N PHE A 224 -16.14 30.08 -2.09
CA PHE A 224 -15.85 29.79 -0.69
C PHE A 224 -17.02 30.13 0.22
N THR A 225 -17.64 31.31 0.03
CA THR A 225 -18.81 31.74 0.80
C THR A 225 -20.03 30.85 0.55
N GLN A 226 -20.24 30.44 -0.72
CA GLN A 226 -21.32 29.50 -1.07
C GLN A 226 -21.13 28.14 -0.38
N LEU A 227 -19.91 27.59 -0.35
CA LEU A 227 -19.61 26.32 0.34
C LEU A 227 -19.84 26.40 1.85
N GLN A 228 -19.59 27.58 2.49
CA GLN A 228 -19.88 27.80 3.91
C GLN A 228 -21.37 27.73 4.22
N ALA A 229 -22.20 28.32 3.34
CA ALA A 229 -23.65 28.43 3.54
C ALA A 229 -24.42 27.18 3.07
N ALA A 230 -23.87 26.40 2.16
CA ALA A 230 -24.55 25.27 1.58
C ALA A 230 -24.75 24.12 2.58
N PRO A 231 -25.95 23.51 2.69
CA PRO A 231 -26.15 22.33 3.49
C PRO A 231 -25.41 21.12 2.87
N PRO A 232 -24.89 20.18 3.70
CA PRO A 232 -24.29 18.96 3.18
C PRO A 232 -25.31 18.13 2.39
N GLU A 233 -24.87 17.55 1.28
CA GLU A 233 -25.67 16.68 0.44
C GLU A 233 -26.14 15.45 1.25
N PRO A 234 -27.35 14.91 1.02
CA PRO A 234 -27.87 13.74 1.71
C PRO A 234 -26.99 12.50 1.47
N LEU A 235 -26.88 11.63 2.47
CA LEU A 235 -26.17 10.35 2.32
C LEU A 235 -26.95 9.42 1.40
N VAL A 236 -26.25 8.79 0.49
CA VAL A 236 -26.79 7.74 -0.38
C VAL A 236 -26.24 6.41 0.08
N SER A 237 -27.11 5.42 0.25
CA SER A 237 -26.71 4.06 0.62
C SER A 237 -25.83 3.45 -0.49
N ARG A 238 -24.78 2.76 -0.08
CA ARG A 238 -23.91 1.94 -0.93
C ARG A 238 -23.97 0.47 -0.51
N PHE A 239 -25.11 0.06 0.04
CA PHE A 239 -25.29 -1.32 0.46
C PHE A 239 -25.22 -2.26 -0.75
N GLU A 240 -24.35 -3.25 -0.64
CA GLU A 240 -24.16 -4.28 -1.66
C GLU A 240 -24.03 -5.66 -1.01
N VAL A 241 -24.59 -6.67 -1.68
CA VAL A 241 -24.44 -8.07 -1.26
C VAL A 241 -23.26 -8.68 -1.99
N SER A 242 -22.23 -9.08 -1.24
CA SER A 242 -21.04 -9.77 -1.73
C SER A 242 -20.97 -11.22 -1.21
N HIS A 243 -20.09 -12.05 -1.81
CA HIS A 243 -19.83 -13.41 -1.32
C HIS A 243 -19.30 -13.41 0.12
N GLY A 244 -18.35 -12.53 0.44
CA GLY A 244 -17.78 -12.43 1.78
C GLY A 244 -18.83 -12.08 2.83
N MET A 245 -19.69 -11.07 2.54
CA MET A 245 -20.81 -10.74 3.41
C MET A 245 -21.76 -11.92 3.59
N LEU A 246 -22.10 -12.61 2.49
CA LEU A 246 -23.03 -13.75 2.53
C LEU A 246 -22.44 -14.88 3.37
N LEU A 247 -21.16 -15.23 3.19
CA LEU A 247 -20.48 -16.25 4.00
C LEU A 247 -20.49 -15.91 5.48
N GLN A 248 -20.11 -14.67 5.85
CA GLN A 248 -20.11 -14.22 7.25
C GLN A 248 -21.51 -14.30 7.90
N VAL A 249 -22.56 -14.02 7.12
CA VAL A 249 -23.92 -14.08 7.65
C VAL A 249 -24.41 -15.53 7.72
N LEU A 250 -24.09 -16.36 6.74
CA LEU A 250 -24.52 -17.76 6.68
C LEU A 250 -23.79 -18.66 7.68
N SER A 251 -22.53 -18.35 8.04
CA SER A 251 -21.74 -19.10 9.01
C SER A 251 -22.12 -18.84 10.48
N ARG A 252 -23.06 -17.93 10.75
CA ARG A 252 -23.53 -17.65 12.10
C ARG A 252 -24.18 -18.87 12.76
N LYS A 253 -24.05 -18.97 14.07
CA LYS A 253 -24.72 -20.04 14.87
C LYS A 253 -26.25 -20.03 14.79
N THR A 254 -26.85 -18.94 14.27
CA THR A 254 -28.30 -18.76 14.07
C THR A 254 -28.69 -19.01 12.61
N ASP A 255 -29.99 -18.89 12.27
CA ASP A 255 -30.47 -18.98 10.87
C ASP A 255 -29.91 -17.83 10.02
N GLY A 256 -28.77 -18.09 9.35
CA GLY A 256 -28.10 -17.12 8.49
C GLY A 256 -28.94 -16.66 7.30
N CYS A 257 -29.80 -17.55 6.75
CA CYS A 257 -30.71 -17.17 5.65
C CYS A 257 -31.71 -16.11 6.10
N ARG A 258 -32.31 -16.29 7.27
CA ARG A 258 -33.24 -15.31 7.86
C ARG A 258 -32.51 -14.02 8.22
N ALA A 259 -31.28 -14.12 8.77
CA ALA A 259 -30.45 -12.97 9.09
C ALA A 259 -30.15 -12.14 7.83
N MET A 260 -29.78 -12.77 6.70
CA MET A 260 -29.51 -12.07 5.44
C MET A 260 -30.75 -11.36 4.89
N GLN A 261 -31.91 -12.01 4.93
CA GLN A 261 -33.17 -11.39 4.54
C GLN A 261 -33.50 -10.16 5.40
N GLN A 262 -33.24 -10.24 6.71
CA GLN A 262 -33.48 -9.13 7.63
C GLN A 262 -32.52 -7.96 7.36
N ILE A 263 -31.24 -8.22 7.12
CA ILE A 263 -30.25 -7.17 6.76
C ILE A 263 -30.71 -6.42 5.51
N ILE A 264 -31.14 -7.13 4.45
CA ILE A 264 -31.62 -6.49 3.23
C ILE A 264 -32.92 -5.69 3.52
N LYS A 265 -33.82 -6.22 4.34
CA LYS A 265 -35.08 -5.55 4.70
C LYS A 265 -34.81 -4.24 5.46
N ASP A 266 -33.85 -4.25 6.39
CA ASP A 266 -33.52 -3.12 7.26
C ASP A 266 -32.56 -2.10 6.62
N SER A 267 -31.99 -2.41 5.43
CA SER A 267 -31.12 -1.48 4.70
C SER A 267 -31.89 -0.20 4.29
N HIS A 268 -31.17 0.91 4.13
CA HIS A 268 -31.72 2.21 3.68
C HIS A 268 -31.91 2.30 2.15
N GLU A 269 -32.11 1.14 1.50
CA GLU A 269 -32.33 1.03 0.08
C GLU A 269 -33.81 1.19 -0.29
N THR A 270 -34.08 1.57 -1.54
CA THR A 270 -35.45 1.60 -2.09
C THR A 270 -36.05 0.19 -2.21
N ALA A 271 -37.37 0.08 -2.32
CA ALA A 271 -38.04 -1.21 -2.48
C ALA A 271 -37.54 -1.97 -3.72
N ALA A 272 -37.22 -1.27 -4.82
CA ALA A 272 -36.68 -1.85 -6.04
C ALA A 272 -35.27 -2.41 -5.82
N GLN A 273 -34.40 -1.64 -5.16
CA GLN A 273 -33.04 -2.06 -4.82
C GLN A 273 -33.05 -3.26 -3.85
N LYS A 274 -33.91 -3.25 -2.81
CA LYS A 274 -34.08 -4.40 -1.91
C LYS A 274 -34.49 -5.67 -2.66
N LYS A 275 -35.35 -5.56 -3.69
CA LYS A 275 -35.72 -6.70 -4.56
C LYS A 275 -34.50 -7.19 -5.36
N SER A 276 -33.71 -6.27 -5.91
CA SER A 276 -32.47 -6.60 -6.63
C SER A 276 -31.46 -7.30 -5.71
N HIS A 277 -31.23 -6.79 -4.49
CA HIS A 277 -30.32 -7.39 -3.52
C HIS A 277 -30.75 -8.80 -3.08
N ARG A 278 -32.05 -9.06 -2.94
CA ARG A 278 -32.56 -10.43 -2.68
C ARG A 278 -32.25 -11.37 -3.84
N LYS A 279 -32.46 -10.91 -5.09
CA LYS A 279 -32.13 -11.70 -6.28
C LYS A 279 -30.62 -11.99 -6.33
N ARG A 280 -29.78 -10.97 -6.08
CA ARG A 280 -28.31 -11.11 -6.02
C ARG A 280 -27.89 -12.09 -4.90
N ALA A 281 -28.42 -11.92 -3.69
CA ALA A 281 -28.14 -12.83 -2.57
C ALA A 281 -28.45 -14.29 -2.90
N TRP A 282 -29.57 -14.55 -3.59
CA TRP A 282 -29.95 -15.88 -4.04
C TRP A 282 -28.99 -16.43 -5.11
N GLN A 283 -28.57 -15.62 -6.07
CA GLN A 283 -27.61 -16.02 -7.10
C GLN A 283 -26.24 -16.38 -6.48
N LEU A 284 -25.75 -15.54 -5.56
CA LEU A 284 -24.49 -15.79 -4.85
C LEU A 284 -24.59 -17.03 -3.95
N PHE A 285 -25.72 -17.23 -3.25
CA PHE A 285 -25.96 -18.43 -2.46
C PHE A 285 -25.88 -19.70 -3.31
N ARG A 286 -26.53 -19.72 -4.47
CA ARG A 286 -26.47 -20.86 -5.38
C ARG A 286 -25.03 -21.14 -5.83
N SER A 287 -24.27 -20.12 -6.19
CA SER A 287 -22.89 -20.28 -6.63
C SER A 287 -21.98 -20.86 -5.53
N LEU A 288 -22.22 -20.51 -4.26
CA LEU A 288 -21.50 -21.09 -3.11
C LEU A 288 -21.90 -22.55 -2.85
N HIS A 289 -23.19 -22.86 -2.98
CA HIS A 289 -23.70 -24.22 -2.76
C HIS A 289 -23.28 -25.18 -3.88
N GLU A 290 -23.37 -24.76 -5.15
CA GLU A 290 -22.95 -25.54 -6.32
C GLU A 290 -21.44 -25.92 -6.28
N ARG A 291 -20.62 -25.14 -5.55
CA ARG A 291 -19.18 -25.40 -5.34
C ARG A 291 -18.85 -26.08 -4.02
N ASN A 292 -19.87 -26.57 -3.31
CA ASN A 292 -19.68 -27.18 -1.99
C ASN A 292 -18.92 -26.30 -0.97
N ILE A 293 -18.95 -24.98 -1.13
CA ILE A 293 -18.41 -24.04 -0.13
C ILE A 293 -19.32 -23.99 1.08
N ILE A 294 -20.64 -24.06 0.85
CA ILE A 294 -21.66 -24.17 1.88
C ILE A 294 -22.49 -25.45 1.67
N GLU A 295 -22.81 -26.11 2.76
CA GLU A 295 -23.65 -27.30 2.81
C GLU A 295 -24.97 -27.00 3.48
N ILE A 296 -26.05 -27.59 2.95
CA ILE A 296 -27.37 -27.51 3.57
C ILE A 296 -27.52 -28.68 4.54
N LEU A 297 -27.61 -28.39 5.84
CA LEU A 297 -27.74 -29.41 6.87
C LEU A 297 -29.09 -30.14 6.78
N PRO A 298 -29.07 -31.48 6.84
CA PRO A 298 -30.32 -32.25 7.00
C PRO A 298 -31.03 -31.87 8.30
N LYS A 299 -32.32 -32.08 8.37
CA LYS A 299 -33.14 -31.65 9.53
C LYS A 299 -32.65 -32.20 10.86
N SER A 300 -32.05 -33.40 10.86
CA SER A 300 -31.48 -34.08 12.03
C SER A 300 -30.23 -33.40 12.60
N GLU A 301 -29.47 -32.64 11.77
CA GLU A 301 -28.22 -32.00 12.17
C GLU A 301 -28.35 -30.49 12.43
N ARG A 302 -29.56 -29.96 12.28
CA ARG A 302 -29.82 -28.55 12.49
C ARG A 302 -29.73 -28.21 13.96
N SER A 303 -28.98 -27.12 14.25
CA SER A 303 -28.88 -26.59 15.61
C SER A 303 -30.27 -26.22 16.18
N PRO A 304 -30.50 -26.39 17.50
CA PRO A 304 -31.68 -25.87 18.18
C PRO A 304 -31.91 -24.38 17.99
N VAL A 305 -30.83 -23.64 17.73
CA VAL A 305 -30.84 -22.18 17.47
C VAL A 305 -31.17 -21.86 16.00
N GLY A 306 -31.35 -22.88 15.15
CA GLY A 306 -31.87 -22.75 13.79
C GLY A 306 -30.84 -22.62 12.68
N ALA A 307 -29.56 -22.90 12.93
CA ALA A 307 -28.55 -22.97 11.86
C ALA A 307 -28.91 -24.10 10.88
N LYS A 308 -29.02 -23.76 9.60
CA LYS A 308 -29.40 -24.66 8.51
C LYS A 308 -28.27 -24.98 7.55
N LEU A 309 -27.15 -24.26 7.69
CA LEU A 309 -26.02 -24.27 6.80
C LEU A 309 -24.74 -24.40 7.60
N ARG A 310 -23.73 -25.03 7.00
CA ARG A 310 -22.35 -24.99 7.49
C ARG A 310 -21.39 -24.70 6.34
N LEU A 311 -20.22 -24.19 6.66
CA LEU A 311 -19.08 -24.14 5.74
C LEU A 311 -18.52 -25.55 5.59
N ASN A 312 -17.99 -25.87 4.41
CA ASN A 312 -17.35 -27.15 4.17
C ASN A 312 -16.12 -27.30 5.08
N ILE A 313 -15.99 -28.49 5.69
CA ILE A 313 -14.91 -28.83 6.63
C ILE A 313 -13.53 -28.84 5.94
N ASP A 314 -13.48 -29.11 4.63
CA ASP A 314 -12.25 -29.16 3.86
C ASP A 314 -11.61 -27.78 3.60
N LEU A 315 -12.29 -26.71 3.99
CA LEU A 315 -11.76 -25.34 3.90
C LEU A 315 -11.08 -24.96 5.23
N GLN A 316 -10.02 -24.13 5.13
CA GLN A 316 -9.36 -23.61 6.33
C GLN A 316 -10.33 -22.80 7.20
N GLU A 317 -10.06 -22.75 8.52
CA GLU A 317 -10.94 -22.08 9.49
C GLU A 317 -11.18 -20.59 9.19
N ASP A 318 -10.19 -19.93 8.57
CA ASP A 318 -10.25 -18.51 8.20
C ASP A 318 -10.58 -18.26 6.73
N PHE A 319 -11.11 -19.27 6.03
CA PHE A 319 -11.51 -19.16 4.62
C PHE A 319 -12.42 -17.95 4.37
N SER A 320 -12.07 -17.18 3.37
CA SER A 320 -12.76 -15.93 3.03
C SER A 320 -12.84 -15.69 1.53
N LEU A 321 -13.94 -15.09 1.09
CA LEU A 321 -14.17 -14.62 -0.27
C LEU A 321 -14.33 -13.09 -0.25
N ASN A 322 -13.29 -12.38 0.19
CA ASN A 322 -13.33 -10.94 0.40
C ASN A 322 -13.40 -10.14 -0.91
N HIS A 323 -12.91 -10.70 -2.02
CA HIS A 323 -12.93 -10.04 -3.31
C HIS A 323 -14.09 -10.54 -4.18
N ALA A 324 -14.64 -9.65 -5.00
CA ALA A 324 -15.78 -9.97 -5.87
C ALA A 324 -15.48 -11.18 -6.79
N LEU A 325 -14.26 -11.32 -7.25
CA LEU A 325 -13.82 -12.39 -8.16
C LEU A 325 -13.13 -13.57 -7.46
N SER A 326 -13.23 -13.72 -6.13
CA SER A 326 -12.63 -14.85 -5.41
C SER A 326 -13.12 -16.21 -5.90
N LEU A 327 -14.38 -16.33 -6.33
CA LEU A 327 -14.89 -17.59 -6.91
C LEU A 327 -14.28 -17.89 -8.28
N TYR A 328 -14.01 -16.86 -9.09
CA TYR A 328 -13.28 -17.03 -10.34
C TYR A 328 -11.87 -17.55 -10.08
N LEU A 329 -11.18 -16.99 -9.07
CA LEU A 329 -9.87 -17.50 -8.67
C LEU A 329 -9.94 -18.99 -8.34
N MET A 330 -10.86 -19.42 -7.49
CA MET A 330 -11.00 -20.82 -7.08
C MET A 330 -11.26 -21.77 -8.27
N ASP A 331 -12.16 -21.39 -9.18
CA ASP A 331 -12.47 -22.19 -10.37
C ASP A 331 -11.25 -22.28 -11.32
N THR A 332 -10.43 -21.24 -11.37
CA THR A 332 -9.29 -21.16 -12.29
C THR A 332 -8.03 -21.84 -11.72
N LEU A 333 -7.89 -21.91 -10.39
CA LEU A 333 -6.80 -22.66 -9.75
C LEU A 333 -6.77 -24.14 -10.19
N GLU A 334 -7.93 -24.75 -10.44
CA GLU A 334 -8.03 -26.14 -10.91
C GLU A 334 -7.50 -26.33 -12.33
N LEU A 335 -7.31 -25.25 -13.09
CA LEU A 335 -6.79 -25.28 -14.46
C LEU A 335 -5.27 -25.09 -14.53
N LEU A 336 -4.64 -24.67 -13.44
CA LEU A 336 -3.18 -24.54 -13.37
C LEU A 336 -2.53 -25.93 -13.23
N ASN A 337 -1.37 -26.11 -13.84
CA ASN A 337 -0.61 -27.34 -13.75
C ASN A 337 0.29 -27.32 -12.50
N PRO A 338 0.03 -28.13 -11.46
CA PRO A 338 0.84 -28.16 -10.23
C PRO A 338 2.29 -28.61 -10.41
N GLU A 339 2.57 -29.34 -11.49
CA GLU A 339 3.91 -29.82 -11.84
C GLU A 339 4.72 -28.80 -12.67
N SER A 340 4.09 -27.68 -13.03
CA SER A 340 4.78 -26.62 -13.74
C SER A 340 5.78 -25.92 -12.84
N PRO A 341 7.02 -25.69 -13.28
CA PRO A 341 7.96 -24.85 -12.54
C PRO A 341 7.45 -23.42 -12.31
N GLU A 342 6.56 -22.92 -13.15
CA GLU A 342 5.95 -21.59 -13.02
C GLU A 342 4.68 -21.59 -12.17
N TYR A 343 4.27 -22.72 -11.54
CA TYR A 343 3.00 -22.86 -10.85
C TYR A 343 2.75 -21.76 -9.79
N ALA A 344 3.75 -21.51 -8.94
CA ALA A 344 3.63 -20.47 -7.90
C ALA A 344 3.52 -19.06 -8.49
N LEU A 345 4.26 -18.78 -9.56
CA LEU A 345 4.23 -17.49 -10.26
C LEU A 345 2.92 -17.28 -11.01
N ASP A 346 2.40 -18.33 -11.64
CA ASP A 346 1.11 -18.29 -12.33
C ASP A 346 -0.05 -18.10 -11.34
N MET A 347 0.03 -18.74 -10.19
CA MET A 347 -0.91 -18.53 -9.08
C MET A 347 -0.87 -17.08 -8.59
N LEU A 348 0.32 -16.48 -8.40
CA LEU A 348 0.46 -15.07 -8.02
C LEU A 348 -0.18 -14.16 -9.06
N THR A 349 0.08 -14.39 -10.35
CA THR A 349 -0.50 -13.59 -11.44
C THR A 349 -2.03 -13.67 -11.41
N LEU A 350 -2.58 -14.86 -11.17
CA LEU A 350 -4.01 -15.07 -11.07
C LEU A 350 -4.60 -14.35 -9.84
N ILE A 351 -3.93 -14.42 -8.68
CA ILE A 351 -4.33 -13.69 -7.47
C ILE A 351 -4.27 -12.17 -7.72
N GLU A 352 -3.19 -11.66 -8.29
CA GLU A 352 -3.08 -10.24 -8.58
C GLU A 352 -4.18 -9.76 -9.53
N SER A 353 -4.61 -10.61 -10.47
CA SER A 353 -5.61 -10.26 -11.49
C SER A 353 -7.00 -9.93 -10.92
N ILE A 354 -7.36 -10.47 -9.76
CA ILE A 354 -8.65 -10.19 -9.09
C ILE A 354 -8.61 -8.99 -8.14
N LEU A 355 -7.43 -8.43 -7.90
CA LEU A 355 -7.24 -7.29 -7.00
C LEU A 355 -7.36 -5.95 -7.73
N GLU A 356 -7.62 -4.89 -6.98
CA GLU A 356 -7.62 -3.53 -7.50
C GLU A 356 -6.24 -3.13 -8.04
N ASN A 357 -6.24 -2.24 -9.03
CA ASN A 357 -5.01 -1.72 -9.61
C ASN A 357 -4.35 -0.69 -8.69
N PRO A 358 -3.10 -0.90 -8.29
CA PRO A 358 -2.28 0.16 -7.73
C PRO A 358 -1.71 1.03 -8.86
N ASP A 359 -2.54 1.91 -9.42
CA ASP A 359 -2.29 2.64 -10.69
C ASP A 359 -0.94 3.38 -10.73
N ILE A 360 -0.47 3.89 -9.58
CA ILE A 360 0.83 4.56 -9.49
C ILE A 360 1.96 3.57 -9.81
N ILE A 361 1.92 2.37 -9.24
CA ILE A 361 2.94 1.33 -9.46
C ILE A 361 2.91 0.86 -10.92
N LEU A 362 1.72 0.56 -11.44
CA LEU A 362 1.56 0.11 -12.83
C LEU A 362 2.03 1.15 -13.85
N ARG A 363 1.81 2.44 -13.55
CA ARG A 363 2.32 3.53 -14.38
C ARG A 363 3.85 3.58 -14.36
N ARG A 364 4.48 3.39 -13.20
CA ARG A 364 5.94 3.35 -13.08
C ARG A 364 6.56 2.15 -13.81
N GLN A 365 5.92 0.95 -13.72
CA GLN A 365 6.33 -0.20 -14.54
C GLN A 365 6.26 0.12 -16.03
N LEU A 366 5.18 0.76 -16.49
CA LEU A 366 5.03 1.16 -17.89
C LEU A 366 6.09 2.19 -18.31
N ASP A 367 6.38 3.19 -17.46
CA ASP A 367 7.39 4.21 -17.74
C ASP A 367 8.80 3.58 -17.86
N ALA A 368 9.13 2.62 -16.98
CA ALA A 368 10.39 1.87 -17.03
C ALA A 368 10.48 1.04 -18.32
N LEU A 369 9.43 0.30 -18.66
CA LEU A 369 9.36 -0.49 -19.91
C LEU A 369 9.50 0.40 -21.14
N LYS A 370 8.85 1.56 -21.18
CA LYS A 370 8.99 2.53 -22.27
C LYS A 370 10.42 3.06 -22.40
N THR A 371 11.09 3.29 -21.27
CA THR A 371 12.49 3.75 -21.25
C THR A 371 13.42 2.69 -21.83
N GLU A 372 13.26 1.43 -21.41
CA GLU A 372 14.02 0.29 -21.91
C GLU A 372 13.80 0.10 -23.41
N LYS A 373 12.54 0.03 -23.86
CA LYS A 373 12.19 -0.14 -25.28
C LYS A 373 12.65 1.03 -26.15
N MET A 374 12.62 2.25 -25.63
CA MET A 374 13.19 3.41 -26.34
C MET A 374 14.69 3.25 -26.56
N ALA A 375 15.43 2.74 -25.55
CA ALA A 375 16.87 2.51 -25.67
C ALA A 375 17.17 1.41 -26.69
N GLU A 376 16.45 0.26 -26.64
CA GLU A 376 16.57 -0.83 -27.60
C GLU A 376 16.30 -0.37 -29.05
N MET A 377 15.19 0.33 -29.28
CA MET A 377 14.81 0.83 -30.60
C MET A 377 15.81 1.86 -31.15
N LYS A 378 16.45 2.67 -30.27
CA LYS A 378 17.53 3.56 -30.68
C LYS A 378 18.76 2.78 -31.16
N GLN A 379 19.14 1.71 -30.46
CA GLN A 379 20.25 0.83 -30.87
C GLN A 379 19.97 0.14 -32.20
N GLN A 380 18.71 -0.20 -32.47
CA GLN A 380 18.25 -0.81 -33.72
C GLN A 380 18.11 0.20 -34.86
N GLY A 381 18.34 1.51 -34.64
CA GLY A 381 18.24 2.55 -35.67
C GLY A 381 16.83 2.88 -36.13
N ILE A 382 15.78 2.53 -35.37
CA ILE A 382 14.38 2.82 -35.73
C ILE A 382 14.15 4.33 -35.69
N GLU A 383 13.41 4.85 -36.66
CA GLU A 383 13.04 6.27 -36.79
C GLU A 383 12.25 6.77 -35.58
N TYR A 384 12.40 8.08 -35.25
CA TYR A 384 11.83 8.65 -34.03
C TYR A 384 10.31 8.54 -33.96
N ASP A 385 9.60 8.89 -35.04
CA ASP A 385 8.14 8.86 -35.08
C ASP A 385 7.60 7.43 -34.92
N GLU A 386 8.27 6.46 -35.53
CA GLU A 386 7.92 5.05 -35.38
C GLU A 386 8.17 4.55 -33.95
N ARG A 387 9.25 5.01 -33.30
CA ARG A 387 9.50 4.70 -31.89
C ARG A 387 8.38 5.21 -31.00
N ILE A 388 7.95 6.45 -31.21
CA ILE A 388 6.86 7.05 -30.42
C ILE A 388 5.56 6.26 -30.63
N ALA A 389 5.19 5.95 -31.87
CA ALA A 389 3.99 5.16 -32.16
C ALA A 389 4.01 3.80 -31.46
N ARG A 390 5.14 3.07 -31.51
CA ARG A 390 5.30 1.78 -30.82
C ARG A 390 5.24 1.91 -29.29
N LEU A 391 5.75 3.01 -28.71
CA LEU A 391 5.68 3.27 -27.27
C LEU A 391 4.27 3.62 -26.79
N GLU A 392 3.42 4.20 -27.64
CA GLU A 392 2.02 4.49 -27.29
C GLU A 392 1.17 3.23 -27.16
N GLU A 393 1.53 2.15 -27.87
CA GLU A 393 0.85 0.86 -27.81
C GLU A 393 1.25 0.00 -26.60
N LEU A 394 2.33 0.37 -25.89
CA LEU A 394 2.80 -0.40 -24.74
C LEU A 394 1.86 -0.28 -23.55
N GLU A 395 1.61 -1.40 -22.92
CA GLU A 395 0.93 -1.52 -21.64
C GLU A 395 1.90 -2.01 -20.55
N TYR A 396 1.54 -1.82 -19.28
CA TYR A 396 2.30 -2.43 -18.18
C TYR A 396 2.29 -3.96 -18.29
N PRO A 397 3.27 -4.68 -17.70
CA PRO A 397 3.39 -6.13 -17.83
C PRO A 397 2.14 -6.88 -17.39
N LYS A 398 1.63 -7.75 -18.24
CA LYS A 398 0.44 -8.58 -18.01
C LYS A 398 0.74 -10.04 -18.40
N PRO A 399 1.55 -10.76 -17.61
CA PRO A 399 1.81 -12.17 -17.89
C PRO A 399 0.51 -12.97 -17.87
N GLN A 400 0.46 -14.08 -18.59
CA GLN A 400 -0.71 -14.96 -18.67
C GLN A 400 -2.03 -14.27 -19.13
N ARG A 401 -1.95 -13.07 -19.73
CA ARG A 401 -3.15 -12.25 -20.02
C ARG A 401 -4.18 -12.99 -20.86
N GLU A 402 -3.76 -13.77 -21.86
CA GLU A 402 -4.66 -14.49 -22.75
C GLU A 402 -5.41 -15.59 -22.00
N PHE A 403 -4.71 -16.38 -21.20
CA PHE A 403 -5.30 -17.39 -20.32
C PHE A 403 -6.30 -16.77 -19.35
N ILE A 404 -5.93 -15.68 -18.69
CA ILE A 404 -6.77 -15.00 -17.70
C ILE A 404 -8.03 -14.41 -18.35
N TYR A 405 -7.90 -13.75 -19.51
CA TYR A 405 -9.08 -13.19 -20.19
C TYR A 405 -10.00 -14.28 -20.72
N LEU A 406 -9.46 -15.36 -21.30
CA LEU A 406 -10.26 -16.48 -21.81
C LEU A 406 -11.03 -17.18 -20.69
N THR A 407 -10.35 -17.53 -19.59
CA THR A 407 -10.97 -18.20 -18.45
C THR A 407 -12.00 -17.30 -17.77
N PHE A 408 -11.72 -15.99 -17.67
CA PHE A 408 -12.68 -15.03 -17.12
C PHE A 408 -13.92 -14.86 -17.98
N GLN A 409 -13.78 -14.79 -19.30
CA GLN A 409 -14.93 -14.74 -20.22
C GLN A 409 -15.83 -15.97 -20.07
N ASN A 410 -15.21 -17.17 -20.02
CA ASN A 410 -15.93 -18.41 -19.81
C ASN A 410 -16.65 -18.46 -18.45
N PHE A 411 -16.01 -17.93 -17.41
CA PHE A 411 -16.59 -17.81 -16.09
C PHE A 411 -17.79 -16.83 -16.08
N ALA A 412 -17.63 -15.65 -16.66
CA ALA A 412 -18.67 -14.61 -16.72
C ALA A 412 -19.91 -15.07 -17.50
N LEU A 413 -19.75 -15.85 -18.57
CA LEU A 413 -20.86 -16.45 -19.32
C LEU A 413 -21.70 -17.38 -18.45
N LYS A 414 -21.09 -18.14 -17.54
CA LYS A 414 -21.76 -19.06 -16.61
C LYS A 414 -22.34 -18.35 -15.39
N HIS A 415 -21.82 -17.15 -15.06
CA HIS A 415 -22.11 -16.43 -13.82
C HIS A 415 -22.60 -15.00 -14.06
N PRO A 416 -23.90 -14.81 -14.40
CA PRO A 416 -24.46 -13.47 -14.68
C PRO A 416 -24.36 -12.48 -13.52
N TRP A 417 -24.09 -12.94 -12.29
CA TRP A 417 -23.88 -12.10 -11.12
C TRP A 417 -22.56 -11.33 -11.16
N VAL A 418 -21.59 -11.72 -11.99
CA VAL A 418 -20.34 -10.98 -12.21
C VAL A 418 -20.64 -9.56 -12.69
N GLY A 419 -21.66 -9.40 -13.54
CA GLY A 419 -22.15 -8.08 -13.94
C GLY A 419 -21.09 -7.28 -14.71
N GLN A 420 -20.70 -6.14 -14.15
CA GLN A 420 -19.69 -5.25 -14.74
C GLN A 420 -18.27 -5.42 -14.11
N GLU A 421 -18.10 -6.41 -13.24
CA GLU A 421 -16.76 -6.72 -12.73
C GLU A 421 -15.82 -7.07 -13.88
N ASN A 422 -14.59 -6.61 -13.81
CA ASN A 422 -13.59 -6.87 -14.82
C ASN A 422 -12.31 -7.41 -14.19
N ILE A 423 -11.69 -8.32 -14.91
CA ILE A 423 -10.39 -8.88 -14.53
C ILE A 423 -9.28 -7.89 -14.90
N ARG A 424 -8.25 -7.82 -14.08
CA ARG A 424 -7.16 -6.82 -14.21
C ARG A 424 -5.79 -7.48 -14.09
N PRO A 425 -5.34 -8.23 -15.12
CA PRO A 425 -4.02 -8.86 -15.10
C PRO A 425 -2.92 -7.84 -14.85
N LYS A 426 -2.00 -8.17 -13.94
CA LYS A 426 -0.83 -7.35 -13.57
C LYS A 426 0.24 -8.24 -12.97
N SER A 427 1.43 -7.70 -12.78
CA SER A 427 2.59 -8.41 -12.29
C SER A 427 3.44 -7.49 -11.43
N ILE A 428 3.19 -7.50 -10.13
CA ILE A 428 3.97 -6.73 -9.14
C ILE A 428 4.67 -7.72 -8.21
N VAL A 429 3.89 -8.56 -7.50
CA VAL A 429 4.44 -9.58 -6.60
C VAL A 429 5.18 -10.65 -7.41
N ARG A 430 4.62 -11.07 -8.55
CA ARG A 430 5.33 -11.97 -9.47
C ARG A 430 6.70 -11.40 -9.84
N GLU A 431 6.77 -10.15 -10.28
CA GLU A 431 8.03 -9.50 -10.66
C GLU A 431 9.01 -9.41 -9.49
N MET A 432 8.54 -9.13 -8.27
CA MET A 432 9.38 -9.12 -7.08
C MET A 432 10.00 -10.50 -6.81
N VAL A 433 9.21 -11.57 -6.93
CA VAL A 433 9.67 -12.94 -6.74
C VAL A 433 10.63 -13.38 -7.85
N GLU A 434 10.29 -13.14 -9.12
CA GLU A 434 11.13 -13.47 -10.29
C GLU A 434 12.50 -12.77 -10.23
N ASN A 435 12.50 -11.54 -9.72
CA ASN A 435 13.70 -10.70 -9.67
C ASN A 435 14.43 -10.74 -8.31
N TYR A 436 13.93 -11.48 -7.33
CA TYR A 436 14.47 -11.53 -5.96
C TYR A 436 14.60 -10.14 -5.33
N VAL A 437 13.63 -9.29 -5.56
CA VAL A 437 13.65 -7.90 -5.09
C VAL A 437 12.82 -7.79 -3.82
N ASP A 438 13.45 -7.32 -2.75
CA ASP A 438 12.77 -7.00 -1.50
C ASP A 438 11.91 -5.74 -1.61
N PHE A 439 11.18 -5.41 -0.53
CA PHE A 439 10.34 -4.22 -0.48
C PHE A 439 11.10 -2.93 -0.78
N ALA A 440 12.27 -2.75 -0.15
CA ALA A 440 13.07 -1.54 -0.30
C ALA A 440 13.70 -1.43 -1.70
N GLY A 441 14.11 -2.56 -2.25
CA GLY A 441 14.63 -2.67 -3.62
C GLY A 441 13.58 -2.30 -4.66
N TYR A 442 12.35 -2.80 -4.50
CA TYR A 442 11.26 -2.48 -5.42
C TYR A 442 10.83 -1.01 -5.36
N ILE A 443 10.79 -0.43 -4.16
CA ILE A 443 10.55 1.01 -3.97
C ILE A 443 11.58 1.83 -4.74
N LYS A 444 12.87 1.50 -4.63
CA LYS A 444 13.96 2.21 -5.33
C LYS A 444 13.92 1.98 -6.84
N LEU A 445 13.61 0.76 -7.28
CA LEU A 445 13.56 0.40 -8.70
C LEU A 445 12.56 1.28 -9.48
N TYR A 446 11.45 1.63 -8.84
CA TYR A 446 10.34 2.35 -9.46
C TYR A 446 10.10 3.77 -8.90
N ASP A 447 11.04 4.34 -8.13
CA ASP A 447 10.91 5.66 -7.49
C ASP A 447 9.59 5.82 -6.72
N LEU A 448 9.27 4.86 -5.86
CA LEU A 448 8.00 4.78 -5.13
C LEU A 448 8.08 5.31 -3.69
N GLU A 449 9.14 6.01 -3.29
CA GLU A 449 9.39 6.44 -1.91
C GLU A 449 8.20 7.18 -1.30
N ARG A 450 7.54 8.03 -2.08
CA ARG A 450 6.36 8.79 -1.64
C ARG A 450 5.06 7.95 -1.60
N SER A 451 5.12 6.68 -2.03
CA SER A 451 3.98 5.78 -2.22
C SER A 451 4.22 4.38 -1.66
N GLU A 452 5.18 4.22 -0.73
CA GLU A 452 5.54 2.94 -0.08
C GLU A 452 4.32 2.19 0.48
N GLY A 453 3.37 2.91 1.09
CA GLY A 453 2.17 2.33 1.64
C GLY A 453 1.20 1.76 0.59
N LEU A 454 1.30 2.15 -0.69
CA LEU A 454 0.51 1.53 -1.76
C LEU A 454 1.06 0.14 -2.09
N LEU A 455 2.39 0.00 -2.18
CA LEU A 455 3.02 -1.30 -2.37
C LEU A 455 2.71 -2.22 -1.19
N LEU A 456 2.91 -1.76 0.05
CA LEU A 456 2.62 -2.54 1.25
C LEU A 456 1.17 -3.05 1.26
N ARG A 457 0.22 -2.20 0.90
CA ARG A 457 -1.20 -2.57 0.82
C ARG A 457 -1.46 -3.62 -0.25
N HIS A 458 -0.82 -3.49 -1.41
CA HIS A 458 -0.95 -4.47 -2.48
C HIS A 458 -0.40 -5.84 -2.05
N LEU A 459 0.82 -5.88 -1.48
CA LEU A 459 1.42 -7.09 -0.92
C LEU A 459 0.54 -7.73 0.16
N SER A 460 0.02 -6.92 1.09
CA SER A 460 -0.91 -7.40 2.13
C SER A 460 -2.19 -7.99 1.53
N SER A 461 -2.71 -7.41 0.43
CA SER A 461 -3.90 -7.94 -0.25
C SER A 461 -3.62 -9.28 -0.93
N VAL A 462 -2.46 -9.41 -1.61
CA VAL A 462 -2.02 -10.68 -2.22
C VAL A 462 -1.84 -11.75 -1.15
N TYR A 463 -1.13 -11.43 -0.07
CA TYR A 463 -0.92 -12.35 1.06
C TYR A 463 -2.25 -12.84 1.65
N LYS A 464 -3.19 -11.94 1.91
CA LYS A 464 -4.51 -12.31 2.46
C LYS A 464 -5.29 -13.24 1.53
N VAL A 465 -5.26 -13.00 0.23
CA VAL A 465 -5.92 -13.90 -0.74
C VAL A 465 -5.22 -15.26 -0.76
N LEU A 466 -3.89 -15.28 -0.81
CA LEU A 466 -3.11 -16.50 -0.79
C LEU A 466 -3.37 -17.30 0.50
N ALA A 467 -3.32 -16.64 1.66
CA ALA A 467 -3.52 -17.29 2.95
C ALA A 467 -4.96 -17.79 3.18
N GLN A 468 -5.98 -17.00 2.80
CA GLN A 468 -7.37 -17.25 3.18
C GLN A 468 -8.25 -17.81 2.05
N THR A 469 -8.02 -17.41 0.79
CA THR A 469 -8.89 -17.79 -0.32
C THR A 469 -8.38 -19.03 -1.05
N VAL A 470 -7.04 -19.22 -1.11
CA VAL A 470 -6.43 -20.40 -1.74
C VAL A 470 -6.47 -21.58 -0.80
N PRO A 471 -7.20 -22.68 -1.13
CA PRO A 471 -7.25 -23.88 -0.28
C PRO A 471 -5.90 -24.56 -0.16
N PRO A 472 -5.61 -25.24 0.99
CA PRO A 472 -4.33 -25.93 1.23
C PRO A 472 -3.93 -26.93 0.16
N LYS A 473 -4.91 -27.60 -0.47
CA LYS A 473 -4.67 -28.60 -1.54
C LYS A 473 -3.95 -28.04 -2.77
N PHE A 474 -3.99 -26.72 -2.98
CA PHE A 474 -3.31 -26.04 -4.09
C PHE A 474 -1.96 -25.44 -3.69
N LYS A 475 -1.56 -25.56 -2.42
CA LYS A 475 -0.31 -24.99 -1.92
C LYS A 475 0.77 -26.06 -1.88
N ASN A 476 1.58 -26.14 -2.96
CA ASN A 476 2.82 -26.93 -2.95
C ASN A 476 3.93 -26.20 -2.17
N ALA A 477 5.13 -26.75 -2.12
CA ALA A 477 6.26 -26.21 -1.37
C ALA A 477 6.64 -24.80 -1.85
N ASP A 478 6.63 -24.56 -3.16
CA ASP A 478 7.00 -23.26 -3.75
C ASP A 478 5.97 -22.17 -3.42
N VAL A 479 4.69 -22.50 -3.46
CA VAL A 479 3.61 -21.59 -3.05
C VAL A 479 3.71 -21.27 -1.55
N GLN A 480 4.03 -22.26 -0.73
CA GLN A 480 4.21 -22.07 0.71
C GLN A 480 5.40 -21.16 1.00
N GLU A 481 6.49 -21.29 0.26
CA GLU A 481 7.66 -20.41 0.38
C GLU A 481 7.32 -18.96 0.02
N VAL A 482 6.56 -18.75 -1.05
CA VAL A 482 6.09 -17.40 -1.43
C VAL A 482 5.18 -16.81 -0.34
N GLU A 483 4.31 -17.62 0.27
CA GLU A 483 3.45 -17.18 1.38
C GLU A 483 4.28 -16.76 2.59
N ASP A 484 5.27 -17.59 2.99
CA ASP A 484 6.18 -17.28 4.11
C ASP A 484 7.05 -16.05 3.82
N TRP A 485 7.51 -15.87 2.58
CA TRP A 485 8.25 -14.70 2.14
C TRP A 485 7.41 -13.42 2.20
N LEU A 486 6.17 -13.45 1.70
CA LEU A 486 5.25 -12.31 1.79
C LEU A 486 4.97 -11.93 3.25
N ALA A 487 4.71 -12.92 4.11
CA ALA A 487 4.54 -12.71 5.54
C ALA A 487 5.75 -12.03 6.17
N GLY A 488 6.96 -12.53 5.85
CA GLY A 488 8.23 -11.97 6.34
C GLY A 488 8.45 -10.52 5.91
N ILE A 489 8.17 -10.19 4.65
CA ILE A 489 8.25 -8.80 4.16
C ILE A 489 7.26 -7.90 4.88
N LEU A 490 6.02 -8.35 5.03
CA LEU A 490 4.97 -7.55 5.67
C LEU A 490 5.29 -7.30 7.14
N HIS A 491 5.69 -8.33 7.90
CA HIS A 491 6.13 -8.19 9.29
C HIS A 491 7.38 -7.31 9.41
N GLY A 492 8.37 -7.49 8.54
CA GLY A 492 9.63 -6.73 8.57
C GLY A 492 9.47 -5.26 8.18
N THR A 493 8.48 -4.93 7.34
CA THR A 493 8.25 -3.55 6.89
C THR A 493 7.32 -2.78 7.84
N ASP A 494 6.13 -3.30 8.06
CA ASP A 494 5.09 -2.71 8.90
C ASP A 494 3.99 -3.73 9.19
N SER A 495 3.97 -4.29 10.38
CA SER A 495 3.02 -5.33 10.79
C SER A 495 1.60 -4.81 11.02
N SER A 496 1.39 -3.48 11.11
CA SER A 496 0.10 -2.89 11.52
C SER A 496 -1.09 -3.41 10.71
N LEU A 497 -0.92 -3.69 9.42
CA LEU A 497 -2.00 -4.21 8.56
C LEU A 497 -2.32 -5.69 8.86
N LEU A 498 -1.34 -6.47 9.28
CA LEU A 498 -1.52 -7.86 9.70
C LEU A 498 -2.06 -7.93 11.13
N ASP A 499 -1.53 -7.12 12.04
CA ASP A 499 -1.98 -7.04 13.43
C ASP A 499 -3.45 -6.62 13.52
N GLU A 500 -3.87 -5.63 12.73
CA GLU A 500 -5.28 -5.22 12.62
C GLU A 500 -6.15 -6.38 12.15
N TRP A 501 -5.67 -7.15 11.19
CA TRP A 501 -6.38 -8.31 10.66
C TRP A 501 -6.45 -9.44 11.69
N GLU A 502 -5.39 -9.72 12.44
CA GLU A 502 -5.40 -10.72 13.52
C GLU A 502 -6.35 -10.36 14.65
N ARG A 503 -6.43 -9.06 15.00
CA ARG A 503 -7.44 -8.54 15.95
C ARG A 503 -8.87 -8.82 15.49
N LEU A 504 -9.13 -8.68 14.20
CA LEU A 504 -10.45 -8.96 13.63
C LEU A 504 -10.80 -10.47 13.66
N LYS A 505 -9.80 -11.35 13.54
CA LYS A 505 -9.98 -12.81 13.66
C LYS A 505 -10.21 -13.25 15.10
N ASN A 506 -9.49 -12.68 16.03
CA ASN A 506 -9.53 -13.04 17.44
C ASN A 506 -9.89 -11.83 18.31
N PRO A 507 -11.20 -11.64 18.62
CA PRO A 507 -11.67 -10.52 19.45
C PRO A 507 -11.06 -10.48 20.86
N ASP A 508 -10.56 -11.62 21.36
CA ASP A 508 -9.90 -11.73 22.66
C ASP A 508 -8.40 -11.40 22.60
N TRP A 509 -7.87 -11.16 21.39
CA TRP A 509 -6.51 -10.71 21.22
C TRP A 509 -6.39 -9.26 21.71
N THR A 510 -5.76 -9.10 22.86
CA THR A 510 -5.41 -7.78 23.39
C THR A 510 -3.94 -7.51 23.09
N PRO A 511 -3.58 -6.34 22.55
CA PRO A 511 -2.20 -5.92 22.55
C PRO A 511 -1.68 -5.99 23.98
N LYS A 512 -0.47 -6.49 24.20
CA LYS A 512 0.18 -6.34 25.51
C LYS A 512 0.21 -4.86 25.84
N GLU A 513 -0.02 -4.49 27.12
CA GLU A 513 -0.12 -3.06 27.55
C GLU A 513 1.09 -2.21 27.16
N ASP A 514 2.24 -2.82 26.90
CA ASP A 514 3.41 -2.20 26.28
C ASP A 514 3.23 -1.82 24.80
N ASP A 515 2.20 -2.31 24.11
CA ASP A 515 1.98 -2.13 22.67
C ASP A 515 1.29 -0.81 22.28
N ALA A 516 0.81 0.00 23.21
CA ALA A 516 0.43 1.37 22.88
C ALA A 516 1.68 2.23 22.52
N ASP A 517 2.84 1.86 23.03
CA ASP A 517 4.15 2.32 22.56
C ASP A 517 4.70 1.46 21.39
N ALA A 518 4.19 0.27 21.19
CA ALA A 518 4.65 -0.75 20.25
C ALA A 518 4.25 -0.52 18.78
N ALA A 519 3.34 0.41 18.49
CA ALA A 519 3.08 0.84 17.08
C ALA A 519 4.35 1.42 16.39
N VAL A 520 5.44 1.51 17.13
CA VAL A 520 6.76 1.97 16.69
C VAL A 520 7.86 0.99 17.12
N THR A 521 7.52 -0.11 17.81
CA THR A 521 8.47 -1.10 18.33
C THR A 521 8.91 -2.05 17.21
N GLU A 522 10.16 -2.46 17.31
CA GLU A 522 10.86 -3.35 16.40
C GLU A 522 10.06 -4.62 16.12
N VAL A 523 9.70 -4.81 14.87
CA VAL A 523 9.31 -6.14 14.40
C VAL A 523 10.57 -6.99 14.34
N ASP A 524 10.61 -8.03 15.15
CA ASP A 524 11.70 -8.98 15.16
C ASP A 524 11.48 -10.02 14.06
N ILE A 525 12.07 -9.79 12.89
CA ILE A 525 12.00 -10.68 11.71
C ILE A 525 12.55 -12.08 11.98
N THR A 526 13.30 -12.29 13.07
CA THR A 526 13.93 -13.55 13.40
C THR A 526 13.05 -14.47 14.25
N LYS A 527 11.87 -14.00 14.69
CA LYS A 527 10.95 -14.78 15.56
C LYS A 527 10.34 -15.98 14.83
N ASN A 528 9.93 -15.80 13.60
CA ASN A 528 9.36 -16.88 12.79
C ASN A 528 10.46 -17.49 11.91
N LYS A 529 10.83 -18.72 12.21
CA LYS A 529 11.91 -19.43 11.52
C LYS A 529 11.63 -19.60 10.02
N ARG A 530 10.39 -19.87 9.62
CA ARG A 530 10.02 -20.06 8.20
C ARG A 530 10.13 -18.75 7.42
N GLU A 531 9.52 -17.69 7.92
CA GLU A 531 9.58 -16.35 7.33
C GLU A 531 11.03 -15.87 7.23
N PHE A 532 11.82 -16.04 8.29
CA PHE A 532 13.21 -15.63 8.29
C PHE A 532 14.06 -16.45 7.30
N THR A 533 13.81 -17.75 7.17
CA THR A 533 14.43 -18.59 6.13
C THR A 533 14.10 -18.09 4.73
N ALA A 534 12.84 -17.76 4.45
CA ALA A 534 12.43 -17.27 3.13
C ALA A 534 13.08 -15.93 2.80
N LEU A 535 13.20 -15.02 3.78
CA LEU A 535 13.93 -13.76 3.63
C LEU A 535 15.42 -13.96 3.35
N ILE A 536 16.09 -14.86 4.08
CA ILE A 536 17.51 -15.20 3.86
C ILE A 536 17.73 -15.71 2.45
N ARG A 537 16.89 -16.62 1.99
CA ARG A 537 17.00 -17.18 0.63
C ARG A 537 16.81 -16.12 -0.44
N THR A 538 15.89 -15.19 -0.25
CA THR A 538 15.71 -14.07 -1.17
C THR A 538 16.99 -13.23 -1.31
N GLU A 539 17.65 -12.90 -0.20
CA GLU A 539 18.92 -12.15 -0.23
C GLU A 539 20.04 -12.96 -0.90
N ILE A 540 20.12 -14.29 -0.67
CA ILE A 540 21.08 -15.16 -1.32
C ILE A 540 20.84 -15.19 -2.84
N PHE A 541 19.60 -15.35 -3.28
CA PHE A 541 19.30 -15.35 -4.71
C PHE A 541 19.50 -13.99 -5.37
N HIS A 542 19.28 -12.91 -4.63
CA HIS A 542 19.64 -11.56 -5.08
C HIS A 542 21.16 -11.45 -5.35
N PHE A 543 21.98 -11.96 -4.43
CA PHE A 543 23.43 -12.07 -4.62
C PHE A 543 23.79 -12.95 -5.83
N LEU A 544 23.25 -14.17 -5.93
CA LEU A 544 23.55 -15.09 -7.04
C LEU A 544 23.14 -14.53 -8.40
N ARG A 545 22.06 -13.78 -8.46
CA ARG A 545 21.63 -13.09 -9.68
C ARG A 545 22.60 -11.99 -10.10
N ALA A 546 23.11 -11.22 -9.15
CA ALA A 546 24.14 -10.23 -9.43
C ALA A 546 25.42 -10.90 -9.96
N MET A 547 25.83 -12.05 -9.38
CA MET A 547 26.96 -12.86 -9.84
C MET A 547 26.75 -13.43 -11.26
N ALA A 548 25.58 -14.04 -11.52
CA ALA A 548 25.24 -14.61 -12.82
C ALA A 548 25.23 -13.54 -13.93
N SER A 549 24.74 -12.33 -13.60
CA SER A 549 24.67 -11.18 -14.52
C SER A 549 25.99 -10.41 -14.66
N GLY A 550 27.07 -10.81 -13.99
CA GLY A 550 28.37 -10.12 -14.01
C GLY A 550 28.39 -8.76 -13.30
N LYS A 551 27.38 -8.46 -12.45
CA LYS A 551 27.28 -7.22 -11.68
C LYS A 551 28.01 -7.35 -10.34
N TYR A 552 29.34 -7.56 -10.39
CA TYR A 552 30.14 -7.90 -9.21
C TYR A 552 30.19 -6.79 -8.16
N GLU A 553 30.12 -5.51 -8.54
CA GLU A 553 30.03 -4.39 -7.60
C GLU A 553 28.75 -4.44 -6.76
N ALA A 554 27.61 -4.78 -7.43
CA ALA A 554 26.35 -4.96 -6.75
C ALA A 554 26.35 -6.19 -5.84
N ALA A 555 26.96 -7.30 -6.28
CA ALA A 555 27.13 -8.50 -5.48
C ALA A 555 28.02 -8.25 -4.24
N ALA A 556 29.15 -7.56 -4.40
CA ALA A 556 30.05 -7.21 -3.31
C ALA A 556 29.36 -6.33 -2.24
N ALA A 557 28.49 -5.43 -2.66
CA ALA A 557 27.71 -4.59 -1.73
C ALA A 557 26.75 -5.39 -0.82
N LEU A 558 26.36 -6.60 -1.22
CA LEU A 558 25.49 -7.48 -0.44
C LEU A 558 26.26 -8.34 0.57
N VAL A 559 27.55 -8.58 0.34
CA VAL A 559 28.36 -9.53 1.13
C VAL A 559 29.71 -8.94 1.57
N PRO A 560 29.76 -7.78 2.23
CA PRO A 560 31.04 -7.25 2.73
C PRO A 560 31.71 -8.26 3.69
N PRO A 561 33.06 -8.43 3.69
CA PRO A 561 34.06 -7.53 3.06
C PRO A 561 34.57 -7.97 1.67
N TRP A 562 33.86 -8.84 0.95
CA TRP A 562 34.31 -9.29 -0.37
C TRP A 562 34.37 -8.14 -1.39
N SER A 563 35.43 -8.11 -2.19
CA SER A 563 35.55 -7.13 -3.27
C SER A 563 34.93 -7.65 -4.59
N ALA A 564 34.58 -6.73 -5.50
CA ALA A 564 34.09 -7.07 -6.81
C ALA A 564 35.10 -7.89 -7.63
N GLU A 565 36.41 -7.59 -7.49
CA GLU A 565 37.47 -8.32 -8.15
C GLU A 565 37.57 -9.77 -7.66
N ALA A 566 37.53 -9.99 -6.33
CA ALA A 566 37.58 -11.33 -5.75
C ALA A 566 36.37 -12.20 -6.16
N LEU A 567 35.18 -11.59 -6.21
CA LEU A 567 33.97 -12.27 -6.69
C LEU A 567 34.04 -12.58 -8.19
N SER A 568 34.60 -11.65 -8.99
CA SER A 568 34.80 -11.85 -10.42
C SER A 568 35.77 -12.98 -10.71
N GLU A 569 36.90 -13.06 -9.96
CA GLU A 569 37.87 -14.14 -10.07
C GLU A 569 37.24 -15.50 -9.78
N LYS A 570 36.53 -15.63 -8.65
CA LYS A 570 35.80 -16.86 -8.31
C LYS A 570 34.78 -17.26 -9.36
N MET A 571 34.11 -16.28 -9.95
CA MET A 571 33.12 -16.56 -11.01
C MET A 571 33.76 -16.95 -12.34
N GLN A 572 34.98 -16.48 -12.61
CA GLN A 572 35.76 -16.95 -13.77
C GLN A 572 36.17 -18.42 -13.61
N ASP A 573 36.66 -18.82 -12.41
CA ASP A 573 36.98 -20.21 -12.10
C ASP A 573 35.75 -21.09 -12.33
N TYR A 574 34.61 -20.71 -11.74
CA TYR A 574 33.34 -21.44 -11.89
C TYR A 574 32.90 -21.58 -13.36
N ARG A 575 32.98 -20.49 -14.13
CA ARG A 575 32.54 -20.49 -15.55
C ARG A 575 33.41 -21.36 -16.46
N GLN A 576 34.69 -21.53 -16.11
CA GLN A 576 35.58 -22.42 -16.87
C GLN A 576 35.18 -23.89 -16.71
N GLU A 577 34.61 -24.26 -15.56
CA GLU A 577 34.20 -25.62 -15.24
C GLU A 577 32.74 -25.90 -15.60
N HIS A 578 31.82 -24.90 -15.39
CA HIS A 578 30.37 -25.11 -15.40
C HIS A 578 29.60 -24.18 -16.36
N GLY A 579 30.24 -23.34 -17.10
CA GLY A 579 29.60 -22.41 -18.05
C GLY A 579 28.89 -21.23 -17.38
N GLY A 580 27.99 -21.48 -16.44
CA GLY A 580 27.25 -20.41 -15.74
C GLY A 580 26.35 -20.91 -14.61
N ILE A 581 25.83 -19.97 -13.80
CA ILE A 581 24.86 -20.28 -12.75
C ILE A 581 23.47 -20.29 -13.36
N ASN A 582 22.75 -21.39 -13.17
CA ASN A 582 21.34 -21.50 -13.48
C ASN A 582 20.50 -20.94 -12.31
N LEU A 583 19.52 -20.10 -12.60
CA LEU A 583 18.66 -19.46 -11.61
C LEU A 583 17.18 -19.79 -11.86
N ASP A 584 16.92 -20.94 -12.47
CA ASP A 584 15.56 -21.44 -12.68
C ASP A 584 14.91 -21.94 -11.37
N ASN A 585 13.72 -22.52 -11.50
CA ASN A 585 12.98 -22.99 -10.37
C ASN A 585 13.62 -24.21 -9.67
N ASP A 586 14.42 -25.00 -10.37
CA ASP A 586 15.20 -26.06 -9.76
C ASP A 586 16.28 -25.51 -8.81
N ALA A 587 16.94 -24.42 -9.21
CA ALA A 587 17.87 -23.70 -8.36
C ALA A 587 17.17 -23.17 -7.08
N ARG A 588 15.90 -22.76 -7.19
CA ARG A 588 15.09 -22.26 -6.08
C ARG A 588 14.61 -23.35 -5.11
N ASN A 589 14.72 -24.61 -5.47
CA ASN A 589 14.20 -25.67 -4.62
C ASN A 589 14.92 -25.65 -3.25
N LEU A 590 14.13 -25.77 -2.16
CA LEU A 590 14.62 -25.83 -0.77
C LEU A 590 15.68 -26.91 -0.55
N ARG A 591 15.66 -28.00 -1.31
CA ARG A 591 16.66 -29.08 -1.25
C ARG A 591 18.10 -28.62 -1.53
N ASN A 592 18.26 -27.49 -2.21
CA ASN A 592 19.56 -26.91 -2.58
C ASN A 592 20.07 -25.88 -1.55
N THR A 593 19.32 -25.66 -0.45
CA THR A 593 19.68 -24.72 0.62
C THR A 593 19.77 -25.47 1.94
N TYR A 594 20.96 -25.56 2.51
CA TYR A 594 21.22 -26.23 3.78
C TYR A 594 21.42 -25.20 4.89
N ILE A 595 20.54 -25.24 5.92
CA ILE A 595 20.57 -24.27 7.02
C ILE A 595 20.93 -25.00 8.30
N THR A 596 22.03 -24.59 8.91
CA THR A 596 22.43 -25.04 10.25
C THR A 596 22.30 -23.85 11.20
N ALA A 597 21.35 -23.96 12.13
CA ALA A 597 21.07 -22.92 13.11
C ALA A 597 21.82 -23.22 14.41
N ASP A 598 22.76 -22.37 14.81
CA ASP A 598 23.29 -22.35 16.17
C ASP A 598 22.45 -21.37 17.01
N GLU A 599 21.47 -21.90 17.71
CA GLU A 599 20.58 -21.09 18.55
C GLU A 599 21.31 -20.47 19.76
N ASN A 600 22.42 -21.07 20.20
CA ASN A 600 23.21 -20.56 21.34
C ASN A 600 24.10 -19.39 20.92
N ALA A 601 24.70 -19.48 19.73
CA ALA A 601 25.53 -18.40 19.18
C ALA A 601 24.69 -17.29 18.53
N GLY A 602 23.40 -17.54 18.24
CA GLY A 602 22.55 -16.60 17.52
C GLY A 602 22.95 -16.40 16.06
N VAL A 603 23.75 -17.31 15.50
CA VAL A 603 24.27 -17.26 14.14
C VAL A 603 23.79 -18.48 13.36
N TRP A 604 23.30 -18.25 12.16
CA TRP A 604 22.92 -19.31 11.23
C TRP A 604 23.97 -19.45 10.13
N SER A 605 24.38 -20.68 9.83
CA SER A 605 25.16 -21.01 8.65
C SER A 605 24.24 -21.50 7.55
N VAL A 606 24.37 -20.93 6.36
CA VAL A 606 23.53 -21.25 5.20
C VAL A 606 24.42 -21.57 4.02
N ALA A 607 24.35 -22.81 3.53
CA ALA A 607 25.03 -23.25 2.32
C ALA A 607 24.01 -23.37 1.19
N GLN A 608 24.22 -22.64 0.11
CA GLN A 608 23.43 -22.69 -1.11
C GLN A 608 24.22 -23.36 -2.22
N VAL A 609 23.73 -24.48 -2.70
CA VAL A 609 24.31 -25.16 -3.87
C VAL A 609 24.07 -24.32 -5.11
N LEU A 610 25.10 -24.15 -5.94
CA LEU A 610 25.00 -23.51 -7.24
C LEU A 610 24.56 -24.54 -8.27
N ILE A 611 23.49 -24.24 -8.96
CA ILE A 611 22.96 -25.12 -10.01
C ILE A 611 23.59 -24.70 -11.35
N ASP A 612 24.16 -25.64 -12.05
CA ASP A 612 24.81 -25.45 -13.34
C ASP A 612 24.03 -26.12 -14.47
N PRO A 613 24.25 -25.72 -15.74
CA PRO A 613 23.58 -26.28 -16.91
C PRO A 613 23.84 -27.79 -17.13
N ASP A 614 24.96 -28.30 -16.63
CA ASP A 614 25.38 -29.70 -16.80
C ASP A 614 24.92 -30.59 -15.62
N ALA A 615 24.23 -29.98 -14.62
CA ALA A 615 23.69 -30.63 -13.43
C ALA A 615 24.75 -31.36 -12.56
N LEU A 616 26.00 -30.91 -12.56
CA LEU A 616 27.06 -31.39 -11.67
C LEU A 616 26.79 -30.94 -10.23
N ASN A 617 26.38 -29.67 -10.06
CA ASN A 617 25.90 -29.07 -8.79
C ASN A 617 26.88 -29.28 -7.63
N ASP A 618 28.16 -29.20 -7.90
CA ASP A 618 29.27 -29.51 -6.98
C ASP A 618 29.95 -28.26 -6.38
N TRP A 619 29.38 -27.05 -6.63
CA TRP A 619 29.79 -25.80 -6.02
C TRP A 619 28.73 -25.26 -5.07
N GLN A 620 29.18 -24.56 -4.03
CA GLN A 620 28.30 -23.90 -3.06
C GLN A 620 28.79 -22.50 -2.68
N ALA A 621 27.84 -21.66 -2.28
CA ALA A 621 28.09 -20.41 -1.58
C ALA A 621 27.68 -20.60 -0.11
N VAL A 622 28.59 -20.38 0.82
CA VAL A 622 28.35 -20.53 2.26
C VAL A 622 28.28 -19.15 2.91
N PHE A 623 27.19 -18.91 3.63
CA PHE A 623 26.94 -17.65 4.31
C PHE A 623 26.79 -17.84 5.82
N SER A 624 27.16 -16.80 6.55
CA SER A 624 26.81 -16.60 7.96
C SER A 624 25.74 -15.52 8.07
N VAL A 625 24.74 -15.74 8.91
CA VAL A 625 23.62 -14.81 9.16
C VAL A 625 23.51 -14.58 10.67
N ASP A 626 23.82 -13.35 11.10
CA ASP A 626 23.71 -12.95 12.50
C ASP A 626 22.28 -12.45 12.80
N LYS A 627 21.58 -13.13 13.71
CA LYS A 627 20.20 -12.81 14.13
C LYS A 627 20.11 -11.45 14.83
N ALA A 628 21.09 -11.09 15.66
CA ALA A 628 21.06 -9.82 16.38
C ALA A 628 21.19 -8.67 15.39
N ARG A 629 22.09 -8.77 14.44
CA ARG A 629 22.26 -7.80 13.37
C ARG A 629 21.05 -7.75 12.43
N ALA A 630 20.49 -8.91 12.07
CA ALA A 630 19.28 -8.98 11.24
C ALA A 630 18.09 -8.30 11.93
N LYS A 631 17.95 -8.47 13.25
CA LYS A 631 16.94 -7.77 14.06
C LYS A 631 17.18 -6.25 14.08
N GLU A 632 18.43 -5.81 14.20
CA GLU A 632 18.78 -4.39 14.21
C GLU A 632 18.52 -3.72 12.85
N GLU A 633 18.91 -4.39 11.76
CA GLU A 633 18.78 -3.88 10.39
C GLU A 633 17.36 -4.06 9.81
N GLY A 634 16.54 -4.93 10.40
CA GLY A 634 15.20 -5.28 9.90
C GLY A 634 15.22 -6.10 8.62
N LYS A 635 16.39 -6.70 8.26
CA LYS A 635 16.59 -7.58 7.11
C LYS A 635 17.72 -8.56 7.39
N PRO A 636 17.77 -9.73 6.72
CA PRO A 636 18.90 -10.64 6.82
C PRO A 636 20.19 -9.94 6.38
N SER A 637 21.24 -10.05 7.19
CA SER A 637 22.59 -9.52 6.88
C SER A 637 23.48 -10.71 6.55
N LEU A 638 23.78 -10.88 5.25
CA LEU A 638 24.61 -11.98 4.78
C LEU A 638 26.09 -11.64 4.91
N GLN A 639 26.87 -12.57 5.42
CA GLN A 639 28.33 -12.56 5.34
C GLN A 639 28.75 -13.80 4.56
N LEU A 640 29.32 -13.62 3.37
CA LEU A 640 29.84 -14.73 2.57
C LEU A 640 31.11 -15.27 3.23
N LEU A 641 31.08 -16.53 3.65
CA LEU A 641 32.21 -17.25 4.25
C LEU A 641 33.09 -17.92 3.19
N GLY A 642 32.46 -18.41 2.12
CA GLY A 642 33.16 -19.10 1.04
C GLY A 642 32.31 -19.27 -0.20
N LEU A 643 32.96 -19.32 -1.35
CA LEU A 643 32.37 -19.64 -2.65
C LEU A 643 33.35 -20.58 -3.36
N GLY A 644 32.94 -21.81 -3.59
CA GLY A 644 33.80 -22.83 -4.18
C GLY A 644 33.18 -24.23 -4.21
N PRO A 645 34.00 -25.25 -4.60
CA PRO A 645 33.56 -26.64 -4.66
C PRO A 645 33.09 -27.16 -3.30
N ILE A 646 32.10 -28.07 -3.34
CA ILE A 646 31.64 -28.78 -2.14
C ILE A 646 32.74 -29.76 -1.72
N VAL A 647 33.33 -29.55 -0.56
CA VAL A 647 34.30 -30.47 0.01
C VAL A 647 33.53 -31.49 0.87
N GLU A 648 33.57 -32.74 0.49
CA GLU A 648 33.08 -33.81 1.37
C GLU A 648 34.05 -33.93 2.56
N ASP A 649 33.54 -33.66 3.77
CA ASP A 649 34.28 -33.87 5.03
C ASP A 649 34.34 -35.36 5.42
#